data_d0825fd3ae583aa4582830d7f56e0331
#
_entry.id   d0825fd3ae583aa4582830d7f56e0331
#
_cell.length_a   1.000
_cell.length_b   1.000
_cell.length_c   1.000
_cell.angle_alpha   90.00
_cell.angle_beta   90.00
_cell.angle_gamma   90.00
#
_symmetry.space_group_name_H-M   'P 1'
#
loop_
_entity.id
_entity.type
_entity.pdbx_description
1 polymer ?
#
loop_
_entity_poly.entity_id
_entity_poly.type
_entity_poly.pdbx_seq_one_letter_code
_entity_poly.pdbx_strand_id
1 'polypeptide(L)'
;VDPGGTFGLGRLHLPEPELVGVRATRADRVLGERCAAGMMRHGYQRDVPRWDRLEEELKVIAGHGFAGYFLTVAEVAAQARGLGIRVAARGSAVGSLVVHLLGISPIDPVAHGLLMERFLSVRRSALPDVDLDVESARRLEIYRAVRERFGADRVATLAVYKTYRARGAIHDVARARGLAPDEAARLAKEFPHIRARDVRAALAELPELRKVAAEDHGRLWEIVEALDGLPHEAAMHPCGLLVSDAGLLTRTPVAPTTVENIAMSQFDKEDIEDTGHPKIDVIGVRMQSALAHAVAEIERVTGERLDLDDPAQVPPDDPATYGMIQAGDTMGTFQLESPGQRELVRNLRPGTFGDLALDISLFRPGPVAADMVSPLIQARESGRRPRCPHPDLEPILAETEGQVVYHEQVIEIIATMTGCDRATADEARRALSDDERKGRVRAWFADLARRRGCSVQAVREVWGVLESFGSFGFAKAHAAAFAHPAYQSSWLKAHRMAALLAGLLTHDPGMYHKRVLAADARRHGVPLLLPDVNVSRDAHALELVSGKWGVRIGLAQVRGITDAESTRIVAGQPYTSLEDFWHRARPSRPLAERLARVGALDAFGSRRDLLLKLTESHRSGRGRGADAEQLPMGAVEREGDGEQRGRVEHAERRGRAEHEGRVEGGGRTEGRGSAGRVERADHAGRVEDEGRAERAERGGHAGRAEGGGSAGCVERAEHAGRAEGEGRVERAERGGRVEHARCAESGGRVDGAARAECHPYATPGTGLPPMTPAEQLAAELDVLGMDVSRHLLDDHRALLADLGATPAADLPGLRHGATVLVAGVKAATQTPPVRSGRRVVFATLDDPTGLSDLAFFEDSHPRCAHTVFHSALLLVRGTLTHRPPRAFSVTGTAAWDLAELIDLHRTGGAAAVADRLTR
;
A
#
# COMPACT_ATOMS: atom_id res chain seq x y z
N VAL A 1 -33.98 -32.40 -7.18
CA VAL A 1 -32.60 -32.17 -6.76
C VAL A 1 -32.68 -31.50 -5.40
N ASP A 2 -32.15 -32.15 -4.37
CA ASP A 2 -32.00 -31.54 -3.05
C ASP A 2 -30.79 -30.57 -3.07
N PRO A 3 -31.01 -29.24 -3.09
CA PRO A 3 -29.92 -28.29 -3.19
C PRO A 3 -28.97 -28.36 -2.00
N GLY A 4 -29.50 -28.63 -0.78
CA GLY A 4 -28.73 -28.75 0.42
C GLY A 4 -27.76 -29.95 0.42
N GLY A 5 -28.18 -31.06 -0.18
CA GLY A 5 -27.33 -32.26 -0.29
C GLY A 5 -26.25 -32.14 -1.36
N THR A 6 -26.56 -31.45 -2.49
CA THR A 6 -25.59 -31.26 -3.62
C THR A 6 -24.51 -30.25 -3.31
N PHE A 7 -24.85 -29.11 -2.69
CA PHE A 7 -23.89 -28.04 -2.39
C PHE A 7 -23.20 -28.22 -1.04
N GLY A 8 -23.73 -29.08 -0.15
CA GLY A 8 -23.16 -29.29 1.17
C GLY A 8 -23.22 -28.04 2.05
N LEU A 9 -24.27 -27.21 1.90
CA LEU A 9 -24.46 -25.97 2.66
C LEU A 9 -24.31 -26.21 4.16
N GLY A 10 -23.61 -25.33 4.84
CA GLY A 10 -23.31 -25.43 6.28
C GLY A 10 -22.19 -26.41 6.65
N ARG A 11 -21.50 -27.03 5.69
CA ARG A 11 -20.31 -27.87 5.93
C ARG A 11 -19.05 -27.12 5.46
N LEU A 12 -18.00 -27.22 6.26
CA LEU A 12 -16.68 -26.68 5.90
C LEU A 12 -15.98 -27.67 4.95
N HIS A 13 -15.58 -27.18 3.77
CA HIS A 13 -14.93 -27.95 2.71
C HIS A 13 -13.42 -27.66 2.67
N LEU A 14 -12.67 -28.32 3.53
CA LEU A 14 -11.21 -28.21 3.60
C LEU A 14 -10.54 -29.18 2.61
N PRO A 15 -9.32 -28.87 2.15
CA PRO A 15 -8.49 -29.83 1.44
C PRO A 15 -8.32 -31.11 2.24
N GLU A 16 -8.15 -32.23 1.54
CA GLU A 16 -7.91 -33.52 2.16
C GLU A 16 -6.66 -33.46 3.04
N PRO A 17 -6.74 -33.93 4.30
CA PRO A 17 -5.67 -33.78 5.28
C PRO A 17 -4.31 -34.33 4.82
N GLU A 18 -4.30 -35.33 3.92
CA GLU A 18 -3.11 -35.91 3.33
C GLU A 18 -2.28 -34.86 2.55
N LEU A 19 -2.92 -33.89 1.92
CA LEU A 19 -2.27 -32.80 1.17
C LEU A 19 -1.47 -31.85 2.08
N VAL A 20 -1.81 -31.76 3.35
CA VAL A 20 -1.05 -31.00 4.36
C VAL A 20 -0.18 -31.90 5.25
N GLY A 21 0.04 -33.14 4.82
CA GLY A 21 0.91 -34.11 5.50
C GLY A 21 0.26 -34.75 6.73
N VAL A 22 -1.07 -34.81 6.79
CA VAL A 22 -1.82 -35.28 7.97
C VAL A 22 -2.78 -36.37 7.57
N ARG A 23 -2.98 -37.39 8.43
CA ARG A 23 -4.12 -38.30 8.35
C ARG A 23 -5.33 -37.64 9.01
N ALA A 24 -6.52 -37.75 8.39
CA ALA A 24 -7.76 -37.04 8.77
C ALA A 24 -8.09 -37.07 10.28
N THR A 25 -7.85 -38.16 10.95
CA THR A 25 -8.14 -38.36 12.38
C THR A 25 -7.11 -37.73 13.33
N ARG A 26 -6.08 -37.04 12.85
CA ARG A 26 -4.93 -36.57 13.63
C ARG A 26 -4.58 -35.11 13.41
N ALA A 27 -5.45 -34.31 12.77
CA ALA A 27 -5.14 -32.91 12.45
C ALA A 27 -4.77 -32.07 13.69
N ASP A 28 -5.55 -32.18 14.77
CA ASP A 28 -5.29 -31.47 16.04
C ASP A 28 -3.93 -31.84 16.62
N ARG A 29 -3.56 -33.09 16.59
CA ARG A 29 -2.26 -33.55 17.08
C ARG A 29 -1.11 -32.98 16.25
N VAL A 30 -1.23 -33.02 14.92
CA VAL A 30 -0.18 -32.48 14.03
C VAL A 30 -0.06 -30.97 14.19
N LEU A 31 -1.17 -30.26 14.36
CA LEU A 31 -1.17 -28.84 14.67
C LEU A 31 -0.40 -28.58 15.97
N GLY A 32 -0.69 -29.31 17.04
CA GLY A 32 0.02 -29.22 18.32
C GLY A 32 1.52 -29.53 18.19
N GLU A 33 1.90 -30.60 17.46
CA GLU A 33 3.29 -30.96 17.19
C GLU A 33 4.04 -29.87 16.41
N ARG A 34 3.42 -29.24 15.39
CA ARG A 34 4.02 -28.10 14.64
C ARG A 34 4.16 -26.86 15.51
N CYS A 35 3.18 -26.57 16.37
CA CYS A 35 3.27 -25.46 17.33
C CYS A 35 4.36 -25.72 18.38
N ALA A 36 4.49 -26.92 18.92
CA ALA A 36 5.56 -27.28 19.85
C ALA A 36 6.94 -27.11 19.19
N ALA A 37 7.09 -27.53 17.92
CA ALA A 37 8.31 -27.26 17.16
C ALA A 37 8.55 -25.74 16.97
N GLY A 38 7.48 -24.95 16.82
CA GLY A 38 7.55 -23.47 16.82
C GLY A 38 8.05 -22.93 18.14
N MET A 39 7.56 -23.41 19.28
CA MET A 39 8.05 -23.02 20.63
C MET A 39 9.56 -23.24 20.74
N MET A 40 10.05 -24.37 20.21
CA MET A 40 11.51 -24.66 20.21
C MET A 40 12.30 -23.69 19.31
N ARG A 41 11.80 -23.40 18.10
CA ARG A 41 12.48 -22.46 17.16
C ARG A 41 12.61 -21.05 17.72
N HIS A 42 11.60 -20.58 18.46
CA HIS A 42 11.59 -19.24 19.06
C HIS A 42 12.27 -19.18 20.45
N GLY A 43 12.81 -20.31 20.96
CA GLY A 43 13.48 -20.32 22.28
C GLY A 43 12.52 -20.28 23.47
N TYR A 44 11.21 -20.60 23.27
CA TYR A 44 10.18 -20.53 24.32
C TYR A 44 10.01 -21.81 25.13
N GLN A 45 11.01 -22.70 25.15
CA GLN A 45 10.91 -24.03 25.77
C GLN A 45 10.53 -23.96 27.26
N ARG A 46 10.96 -22.91 27.96
CA ARG A 46 10.74 -22.73 29.41
C ARG A 46 9.71 -21.65 29.75
N ASP A 47 9.01 -21.12 28.76
CA ASP A 47 8.06 -20.03 28.92
C ASP A 47 6.66 -20.59 29.23
N VAL A 48 6.38 -20.74 30.52
CA VAL A 48 5.11 -21.31 31.00
C VAL A 48 3.90 -20.51 30.50
N PRO A 49 3.87 -19.17 30.61
CA PRO A 49 2.74 -18.38 30.09
C PRO A 49 2.43 -18.62 28.59
N ARG A 50 3.47 -18.82 27.77
CA ARG A 50 3.24 -19.14 26.36
C ARG A 50 2.73 -20.57 26.14
N TRP A 51 3.18 -21.51 26.95
CA TRP A 51 2.63 -22.88 26.88
C TRP A 51 1.15 -22.94 27.31
N ASP A 52 0.80 -22.23 28.39
CA ASP A 52 -0.60 -22.14 28.86
C ASP A 52 -1.49 -21.51 27.78
N ARG A 53 -1.03 -20.41 27.19
CA ARG A 53 -1.73 -19.75 26.08
C ARG A 53 -1.88 -20.66 24.86
N LEU A 54 -0.84 -21.41 24.49
CA LEU A 54 -0.88 -22.37 23.36
C LEU A 54 -1.93 -23.46 23.62
N GLU A 55 -1.96 -24.00 24.84
CA GLU A 55 -2.93 -25.05 25.21
C GLU A 55 -4.38 -24.52 25.10
N GLU A 56 -4.62 -23.29 25.58
CA GLU A 56 -5.92 -22.64 25.46
C GLU A 56 -6.35 -22.45 24.00
N GLU A 57 -5.46 -21.91 23.16
CA GLU A 57 -5.74 -21.71 21.74
C GLU A 57 -6.01 -23.02 21.00
N LEU A 58 -5.21 -24.06 21.24
CA LEU A 58 -5.40 -25.38 20.62
C LEU A 58 -6.73 -26.02 21.06
N LYS A 59 -7.17 -25.85 22.31
CA LYS A 59 -8.50 -26.31 22.78
C LYS A 59 -9.63 -25.61 22.01
N VAL A 60 -9.53 -24.30 21.80
CA VAL A 60 -10.54 -23.55 21.05
C VAL A 60 -10.58 -24.01 19.59
N ILE A 61 -9.42 -24.15 18.94
CA ILE A 61 -9.31 -24.59 17.54
C ILE A 61 -9.86 -26.00 17.35
N ALA A 62 -9.52 -26.93 18.26
CA ALA A 62 -10.01 -28.29 18.23
C ALA A 62 -11.53 -28.35 18.47
N GLY A 63 -12.07 -27.55 19.41
CA GLY A 63 -13.49 -27.45 19.69
C GLY A 63 -14.35 -27.05 18.48
N HIS A 64 -13.78 -26.26 17.54
CA HIS A 64 -14.42 -25.87 16.29
C HIS A 64 -14.05 -26.77 15.10
N GLY A 65 -13.12 -27.72 15.24
CA GLY A 65 -12.67 -28.58 14.15
C GLY A 65 -11.80 -27.83 13.10
N PHE A 66 -11.16 -26.70 13.46
CA PHE A 66 -10.44 -25.83 12.51
C PHE A 66 -8.95 -26.18 12.33
N ALA A 67 -8.45 -27.26 12.96
CA ALA A 67 -7.03 -27.62 12.86
C ALA A 67 -6.57 -27.80 11.39
N GLY A 68 -7.39 -28.42 10.54
CA GLY A 68 -7.12 -28.55 9.10
C GLY A 68 -6.99 -27.21 8.37
N TYR A 69 -7.81 -26.24 8.74
CA TYR A 69 -7.73 -24.88 8.18
C TYR A 69 -6.40 -24.21 8.53
N PHE A 70 -5.99 -24.20 9.81
CA PHE A 70 -4.71 -23.61 10.21
C PHE A 70 -3.51 -24.27 9.51
N LEU A 71 -3.56 -25.61 9.36
CA LEU A 71 -2.54 -26.34 8.61
C LEU A 71 -2.51 -25.99 7.12
N THR A 72 -3.67 -25.76 6.52
CA THR A 72 -3.78 -25.30 5.11
C THR A 72 -3.19 -23.90 4.94
N VAL A 73 -3.52 -22.96 5.81
CA VAL A 73 -2.95 -21.60 5.77
C VAL A 73 -1.44 -21.63 5.98
N ALA A 74 -0.95 -22.46 6.92
CA ALA A 74 0.48 -22.66 7.15
C ALA A 74 1.19 -23.22 5.93
N GLU A 75 0.57 -24.13 5.19
CA GLU A 75 1.11 -24.66 3.94
C GLU A 75 1.17 -23.58 2.85
N VAL A 76 0.12 -22.78 2.68
CA VAL A 76 0.13 -21.63 1.74
C VAL A 76 1.25 -20.65 2.07
N ALA A 77 1.43 -20.30 3.34
CA ALA A 77 2.52 -19.45 3.79
C ALA A 77 3.91 -20.10 3.57
N ALA A 78 4.01 -21.43 3.75
CA ALA A 78 5.25 -22.17 3.49
C ALA A 78 5.60 -22.20 2.00
N GLN A 79 4.60 -22.35 1.10
CA GLN A 79 4.82 -22.23 -0.34
C GLN A 79 5.40 -20.86 -0.71
N ALA A 80 4.84 -19.77 -0.16
CA ALA A 80 5.37 -18.42 -0.40
C ALA A 80 6.83 -18.29 0.04
N ARG A 81 7.17 -18.77 1.26
CA ARG A 81 8.56 -18.74 1.75
C ARG A 81 9.50 -19.66 0.96
N GLY A 82 9.01 -20.81 0.52
CA GLY A 82 9.78 -21.73 -0.34
C GLY A 82 10.21 -21.08 -1.66
N LEU A 83 9.43 -20.13 -2.14
CA LEU A 83 9.77 -19.30 -3.30
C LEU A 83 10.67 -18.09 -2.93
N GLY A 84 11.05 -17.93 -1.67
CA GLY A 84 11.76 -16.74 -1.19
C GLY A 84 10.91 -15.47 -1.23
N ILE A 85 9.58 -15.58 -1.13
CA ILE A 85 8.64 -14.45 -1.11
C ILE A 85 8.33 -14.09 0.34
N ARG A 86 8.42 -12.81 0.67
CA ARG A 86 8.03 -12.29 1.98
C ARG A 86 6.52 -12.49 2.20
N VAL A 87 6.18 -13.02 3.38
CA VAL A 87 4.79 -13.26 3.78
C VAL A 87 4.60 -13.01 5.26
N ALA A 88 3.53 -12.29 5.62
CA ALA A 88 3.15 -12.04 7.01
C ALA A 88 1.62 -11.97 7.13
N ALA A 89 1.06 -12.56 8.19
CA ALA A 89 -0.35 -12.37 8.48
C ALA A 89 -0.65 -10.94 8.90
N ARG A 90 -1.87 -10.48 8.63
CA ARG A 90 -2.42 -9.22 9.16
C ARG A 90 -3.81 -9.41 9.77
N GLY A 91 -4.37 -8.34 10.30
CA GLY A 91 -5.70 -8.38 10.89
C GLY A 91 -5.72 -9.03 12.26
N SER A 92 -6.86 -9.61 12.62
CA SER A 92 -7.07 -10.22 13.91
C SER A 92 -6.29 -11.53 14.12
N ALA A 93 -5.91 -12.22 13.05
CA ALA A 93 -5.14 -13.47 13.10
C ALA A 93 -3.79 -13.32 13.81
N VAL A 94 -3.19 -12.13 13.76
CA VAL A 94 -1.92 -11.81 14.44
C VAL A 94 -2.05 -11.90 15.98
N GLY A 95 -3.27 -11.90 16.51
CA GLY A 95 -3.53 -12.12 17.94
C GLY A 95 -3.42 -13.58 18.39
N SER A 96 -3.16 -14.52 17.48
CA SER A 96 -3.02 -15.96 17.79
C SER A 96 -1.57 -16.40 17.90
N LEU A 97 -1.23 -17.06 19.02
CA LEU A 97 0.08 -17.68 19.21
C LEU A 97 0.30 -18.85 18.25
N VAL A 98 -0.75 -19.60 17.91
CA VAL A 98 -0.70 -20.68 16.90
C VAL A 98 -0.28 -20.11 15.54
N VAL A 99 -0.82 -18.97 15.12
CA VAL A 99 -0.44 -18.29 13.85
C VAL A 99 1.03 -17.87 13.86
N HIS A 100 1.53 -17.37 14.99
CA HIS A 100 2.95 -17.03 15.16
C HIS A 100 3.85 -18.27 15.11
N LEU A 101 3.54 -19.31 15.88
CA LEU A 101 4.34 -20.54 15.99
C LEU A 101 4.38 -21.35 14.69
N LEU A 102 3.32 -21.30 13.87
CA LEU A 102 3.33 -21.86 12.51
C LEU A 102 4.16 -21.03 11.53
N GLY A 103 4.65 -19.86 11.98
CA GLY A 103 5.40 -18.93 11.17
C GLY A 103 4.52 -18.17 10.17
N ILE A 104 3.22 -18.11 10.32
CA ILE A 104 2.31 -17.33 9.45
C ILE A 104 2.45 -15.83 9.75
N SER A 105 2.72 -15.47 11.01
CA SER A 105 3.00 -14.08 11.44
C SER A 105 4.37 -13.98 12.14
N PRO A 106 5.17 -12.94 11.86
CA PRO A 106 6.39 -12.67 12.62
C PRO A 106 6.13 -12.08 14.01
N ILE A 107 4.93 -11.56 14.26
CA ILE A 107 4.56 -10.89 15.52
C ILE A 107 4.24 -11.90 16.62
N ASP A 108 4.90 -11.77 17.77
CA ASP A 108 4.60 -12.53 18.99
C ASP A 108 3.41 -11.87 19.72
N PRO A 109 2.22 -12.50 19.76
CA PRO A 109 1.03 -11.92 20.38
C PRO A 109 1.16 -11.78 21.89
N VAL A 110 1.96 -12.61 22.57
CA VAL A 110 2.16 -12.55 24.02
C VAL A 110 3.03 -11.35 24.38
N ALA A 111 4.13 -11.14 23.65
CA ALA A 111 5.02 -9.99 23.85
C ALA A 111 4.31 -8.64 23.65
N HIS A 112 3.31 -8.59 22.76
CA HIS A 112 2.56 -7.38 22.45
C HIS A 112 1.18 -7.29 23.13
N GLY A 113 0.82 -8.24 24.02
CA GLY A 113 -0.45 -8.23 24.73
C GLY A 113 -1.67 -8.30 23.80
N LEU A 114 -1.62 -9.14 22.76
CA LEU A 114 -2.70 -9.30 21.80
C LEU A 114 -3.65 -10.43 22.25
N LEU A 115 -4.95 -10.29 21.97
CA LEU A 115 -5.99 -11.22 22.40
C LEU A 115 -6.42 -12.13 21.24
N MET A 116 -6.49 -13.47 21.50
CA MET A 116 -7.03 -14.44 20.54
C MET A 116 -8.56 -14.29 20.38
N GLU A 117 -9.27 -13.95 21.46
CA GLU A 117 -10.74 -13.88 21.48
C GLU A 117 -11.30 -12.89 20.46
N ARG A 118 -10.49 -11.89 20.06
CA ARG A 118 -10.81 -10.96 18.97
C ARG A 118 -10.77 -11.66 17.59
N PHE A 119 -9.96 -12.70 17.43
CA PHE A 119 -9.81 -13.51 16.21
C PHE A 119 -10.71 -14.74 16.25
N LEU A 120 -10.58 -15.59 17.26
CA LEU A 120 -11.32 -16.81 17.45
C LEU A 120 -11.61 -17.04 18.95
N SER A 121 -12.82 -17.45 19.28
CA SER A 121 -13.25 -17.77 20.64
C SER A 121 -14.22 -18.93 20.64
N VAL A 122 -14.45 -19.52 21.80
CA VAL A 122 -15.44 -20.64 21.98
C VAL A 122 -16.86 -20.26 21.55
N ARG A 123 -17.18 -18.97 21.47
CA ARG A 123 -18.50 -18.44 21.09
C ARG A 123 -18.62 -18.05 19.63
N ARG A 124 -17.53 -18.08 18.87
CA ARG A 124 -17.48 -17.70 17.46
C ARG A 124 -17.33 -18.95 16.60
N SER A 125 -18.44 -19.40 16.01
CA SER A 125 -18.50 -20.59 15.16
C SER A 125 -18.10 -20.36 13.70
N ALA A 126 -18.05 -19.10 13.25
CA ALA A 126 -17.64 -18.77 11.90
C ALA A 126 -16.13 -19.04 11.69
N LEU A 127 -15.78 -19.53 10.51
CA LEU A 127 -14.38 -19.75 10.13
C LEU A 127 -13.59 -18.45 10.30
N PRO A 128 -12.42 -18.47 10.98
CA PRO A 128 -11.61 -17.29 11.12
C PRO A 128 -10.96 -16.90 9.79
N ASP A 129 -10.89 -15.61 9.50
CA ASP A 129 -10.28 -15.08 8.29
C ASP A 129 -8.78 -14.79 8.55
N VAL A 130 -7.90 -15.42 7.79
CA VAL A 130 -6.45 -15.20 7.86
C VAL A 130 -5.99 -14.55 6.56
N ASP A 131 -5.69 -13.26 6.65
CA ASP A 131 -5.14 -12.47 5.54
C ASP A 131 -3.61 -12.59 5.52
N LEU A 132 -3.03 -12.80 4.34
CA LEU A 132 -1.58 -12.91 4.13
C LEU A 132 -1.09 -11.76 3.26
N ASP A 133 -0.31 -10.85 3.84
CA ASP A 133 0.41 -9.80 3.10
C ASP A 133 1.65 -10.40 2.46
N VAL A 134 1.75 -10.27 1.13
CA VAL A 134 2.85 -10.80 0.34
C VAL A 134 3.41 -9.76 -0.63
N GLU A 135 4.53 -10.06 -1.27
CA GLU A 135 5.08 -9.23 -2.34
C GLU A 135 4.10 -9.12 -3.52
N SER A 136 3.63 -7.90 -3.79
CA SER A 136 2.67 -7.64 -4.88
C SER A 136 3.19 -8.11 -6.24
N ALA A 137 4.49 -7.93 -6.50
CA ALA A 137 5.11 -8.27 -7.79
C ALA A 137 5.11 -9.78 -8.07
N ARG A 138 5.15 -10.60 -7.00
CA ARG A 138 5.31 -12.06 -7.08
C ARG A 138 4.08 -12.85 -6.61
N ARG A 139 2.98 -12.17 -6.30
CA ARG A 139 1.76 -12.80 -5.77
C ARG A 139 1.23 -13.96 -6.65
N LEU A 140 1.28 -13.81 -7.96
CA LEU A 140 0.79 -14.84 -8.89
C LEU A 140 1.67 -16.09 -8.90
N GLU A 141 2.94 -15.99 -8.50
CA GLU A 141 3.82 -17.17 -8.31
C GLU A 141 3.28 -18.04 -7.16
N ILE A 142 2.80 -17.39 -6.07
CA ILE A 142 2.17 -18.10 -4.94
C ILE A 142 0.91 -18.84 -5.41
N TYR A 143 0.04 -18.20 -6.21
CA TYR A 143 -1.18 -18.83 -6.73
C TYR A 143 -0.86 -20.08 -7.56
N ARG A 144 0.17 -20.01 -8.41
CA ARG A 144 0.62 -21.16 -9.20
C ARG A 144 1.18 -22.27 -8.31
N ALA A 145 2.04 -21.93 -7.34
CA ALA A 145 2.61 -22.92 -6.42
C ALA A 145 1.53 -23.59 -5.54
N VAL A 146 0.56 -22.84 -5.06
CA VAL A 146 -0.57 -23.39 -4.29
C VAL A 146 -1.43 -24.32 -5.18
N ARG A 147 -1.70 -23.91 -6.42
CA ARG A 147 -2.43 -24.75 -7.37
C ARG A 147 -1.67 -26.03 -7.72
N GLU A 148 -0.36 -25.95 -7.90
CA GLU A 148 0.49 -27.12 -8.11
C GLU A 148 0.50 -28.05 -6.90
N ARG A 149 0.58 -27.49 -5.70
CA ARG A 149 0.62 -28.22 -4.42
C ARG A 149 -0.66 -28.93 -4.09
N PHE A 150 -1.82 -28.28 -4.29
CA PHE A 150 -3.14 -28.81 -3.88
C PHE A 150 -3.91 -29.47 -5.04
N GLY A 151 -3.57 -29.16 -6.29
CA GLY A 151 -4.29 -29.63 -7.47
C GLY A 151 -5.27 -28.61 -8.05
N ALA A 152 -5.45 -28.67 -9.37
CA ALA A 152 -6.26 -27.73 -10.12
C ALA A 152 -7.76 -27.77 -9.80
N ASP A 153 -8.23 -28.90 -9.30
CA ASP A 153 -9.62 -29.18 -8.90
C ASP A 153 -9.96 -28.65 -7.52
N ARG A 154 -8.97 -28.21 -6.74
CA ARG A 154 -9.09 -27.73 -5.35
C ARG A 154 -8.80 -26.26 -5.18
N VAL A 155 -8.30 -25.58 -6.24
CA VAL A 155 -7.85 -24.19 -6.15
C VAL A 155 -8.52 -23.33 -7.22
N ALA A 156 -9.17 -22.25 -6.79
CA ALA A 156 -9.73 -21.23 -7.66
C ALA A 156 -9.56 -19.84 -7.04
N THR A 157 -9.66 -18.79 -7.84
CA THR A 157 -9.80 -17.43 -7.32
C THR A 157 -11.27 -17.06 -7.16
N LEU A 158 -11.53 -15.99 -6.43
CA LEU A 158 -12.86 -15.49 -6.14
C LEU A 158 -13.28 -14.45 -7.18
N ALA A 159 -14.58 -14.35 -7.49
CA ALA A 159 -15.11 -13.24 -8.26
C ALA A 159 -15.38 -12.00 -7.40
N VAL A 160 -15.36 -10.86 -8.04
CA VAL A 160 -15.91 -9.60 -7.53
C VAL A 160 -16.75 -8.95 -8.63
N TYR A 161 -17.99 -8.59 -8.29
CA TYR A 161 -18.89 -7.90 -9.20
C TYR A 161 -18.73 -6.39 -9.04
N LYS A 162 -18.07 -5.77 -10.01
CA LYS A 162 -17.93 -4.32 -10.03
C LYS A 162 -19.24 -3.69 -10.46
N THR A 163 -19.60 -2.59 -9.83
CA THR A 163 -20.76 -1.77 -10.18
C THR A 163 -20.33 -0.41 -10.74
N TYR A 164 -21.18 0.18 -11.56
CA TYR A 164 -20.93 1.50 -12.10
C TYR A 164 -20.78 2.55 -10.99
N ARG A 165 -19.69 3.30 -11.06
CA ARG A 165 -19.41 4.54 -10.33
C ARG A 165 -19.20 5.65 -11.38
N ALA A 166 -19.12 6.92 -10.93
CA ALA A 166 -19.08 8.07 -11.84
C ALA A 166 -18.08 7.92 -12.99
N ARG A 167 -16.81 7.62 -12.72
CA ARG A 167 -15.77 7.55 -13.76
C ARG A 167 -16.03 6.45 -14.80
N GLY A 168 -16.41 5.26 -14.38
CA GLY A 168 -16.72 4.14 -15.28
C GLY A 168 -17.95 4.44 -16.12
N ALA A 169 -19.01 4.93 -15.50
CA ALA A 169 -20.23 5.30 -16.21
C ALA A 169 -19.99 6.43 -17.24
N ILE A 170 -19.26 7.48 -16.85
CA ILE A 170 -18.90 8.59 -17.76
C ILE A 170 -18.10 8.08 -18.95
N HIS A 171 -17.06 7.27 -18.70
CA HIS A 171 -16.22 6.73 -19.77
C HIS A 171 -17.02 5.92 -20.77
N ASP A 172 -17.86 4.98 -20.31
CA ASP A 172 -18.58 4.07 -21.19
C ASP A 172 -19.72 4.76 -21.92
N VAL A 173 -20.49 5.65 -21.24
CA VAL A 173 -21.56 6.42 -21.89
C VAL A 173 -20.97 7.41 -22.90
N ALA A 174 -19.86 8.09 -22.58
CA ALA A 174 -19.21 9.00 -23.53
C ALA A 174 -18.73 8.25 -24.78
N ARG A 175 -18.13 7.08 -24.63
CA ARG A 175 -17.73 6.22 -25.75
C ARG A 175 -18.93 5.72 -26.56
N ALA A 176 -19.98 5.27 -25.88
CA ALA A 176 -21.22 4.84 -26.55
C ALA A 176 -21.88 5.96 -27.35
N ARG A 177 -21.65 7.22 -26.94
CA ARG A 177 -22.11 8.41 -27.68
C ARG A 177 -21.15 8.89 -28.78
N GLY A 178 -20.06 8.19 -29.01
CA GLY A 178 -19.12 8.45 -30.08
C GLY A 178 -17.94 9.36 -29.75
N LEU A 179 -17.72 9.73 -28.49
CA LEU A 179 -16.51 10.45 -28.10
C LEU A 179 -15.26 9.58 -28.33
N ALA A 180 -14.16 10.22 -28.74
CA ALA A 180 -12.89 9.52 -28.88
C ALA A 180 -12.44 8.90 -27.53
N PRO A 181 -11.75 7.74 -27.53
CA PRO A 181 -11.32 7.07 -26.30
C PRO A 181 -10.55 7.98 -25.34
N ASP A 182 -9.63 8.78 -25.86
CA ASP A 182 -8.82 9.70 -25.06
C ASP A 182 -9.65 10.85 -24.47
N GLU A 183 -10.64 11.32 -25.20
CA GLU A 183 -11.56 12.36 -24.75
C GLU A 183 -12.49 11.83 -23.65
N ALA A 184 -13.08 10.64 -23.83
CA ALA A 184 -13.89 9.98 -22.83
C ALA A 184 -13.08 9.70 -21.55
N ALA A 185 -11.82 9.26 -21.68
CA ALA A 185 -10.93 9.04 -20.55
C ALA A 185 -10.54 10.33 -19.82
N ARG A 186 -10.32 11.44 -20.56
CA ARG A 186 -10.07 12.75 -19.94
C ARG A 186 -11.29 13.24 -19.18
N LEU A 187 -12.46 13.21 -19.80
CA LEU A 187 -13.72 13.62 -19.18
C LEU A 187 -13.99 12.84 -17.89
N ALA A 188 -13.79 11.52 -17.90
CA ALA A 188 -13.96 10.69 -16.72
C ALA A 188 -12.97 11.03 -15.59
N LYS A 189 -11.73 11.41 -15.92
CA LYS A 189 -10.68 11.78 -14.93
C LYS A 189 -10.95 13.11 -14.23
N GLU A 190 -11.69 14.04 -14.84
CA GLU A 190 -12.04 15.32 -14.21
C GLU A 190 -12.88 15.10 -12.94
N PHE A 191 -13.68 14.04 -12.89
CA PHE A 191 -14.54 13.78 -11.75
C PHE A 191 -13.78 13.15 -10.57
N PRO A 192 -14.13 13.49 -9.33
CA PRO A 192 -13.65 12.77 -8.15
C PRO A 192 -14.23 11.35 -8.08
N HIS A 193 -13.79 10.55 -7.10
CA HIS A 193 -14.34 9.22 -6.85
C HIS A 193 -15.68 9.33 -6.12
N ILE A 194 -16.78 9.52 -6.87
CA ILE A 194 -18.15 9.66 -6.37
C ILE A 194 -19.07 8.58 -6.98
N ARG A 195 -20.28 8.47 -6.45
CA ARG A 195 -21.33 7.65 -7.06
C ARG A 195 -21.76 8.28 -8.38
N ALA A 196 -22.19 7.45 -9.32
CA ALA A 196 -22.66 7.95 -10.61
C ALA A 196 -23.91 8.85 -10.45
N ARG A 197 -24.81 8.53 -9.52
CA ARG A 197 -26.01 9.34 -9.20
C ARG A 197 -25.72 10.75 -8.71
N ASP A 198 -24.49 11.03 -8.26
CA ASP A 198 -24.13 12.33 -7.68
C ASP A 198 -23.44 13.25 -8.71
N VAL A 199 -23.36 12.85 -9.99
CA VAL A 199 -22.58 13.56 -11.02
C VAL A 199 -23.12 14.95 -11.28
N ARG A 200 -24.44 15.15 -11.43
CA ARG A 200 -25.02 16.49 -11.66
C ARG A 200 -24.91 17.40 -10.44
N ALA A 201 -25.06 16.85 -9.24
CA ALA A 201 -24.80 17.59 -8.01
C ALA A 201 -23.34 18.05 -7.94
N ALA A 202 -22.39 17.17 -8.27
CA ALA A 202 -20.98 17.52 -8.32
C ALA A 202 -20.66 18.61 -9.35
N LEU A 203 -21.27 18.57 -10.54
CA LEU A 203 -21.13 19.63 -11.56
C LEU A 203 -21.63 21.00 -11.05
N ALA A 204 -22.70 21.01 -10.27
CA ALA A 204 -23.25 22.25 -9.71
C ALA A 204 -22.43 22.80 -8.53
N GLU A 205 -21.87 21.93 -7.71
CA GLU A 205 -21.26 22.30 -6.43
C GLU A 205 -19.73 22.45 -6.47
N LEU A 206 -19.05 21.66 -7.34
CA LEU A 206 -17.59 21.58 -7.31
C LEU A 206 -16.94 22.63 -8.23
N PRO A 207 -16.16 23.58 -7.69
CA PRO A 207 -15.52 24.62 -8.48
C PRO A 207 -14.56 24.10 -9.55
N GLU A 208 -13.92 22.94 -9.31
CA GLU A 208 -13.02 22.30 -10.25
C GLU A 208 -13.72 21.78 -11.50
N LEU A 209 -15.03 21.47 -11.43
CA LEU A 209 -15.80 20.98 -12.56
C LEU A 209 -16.47 22.08 -13.40
N ARG A 210 -16.24 23.37 -13.10
CA ARG A 210 -16.89 24.51 -13.80
C ARG A 210 -16.70 24.47 -15.32
N LYS A 211 -15.54 24.05 -15.81
CA LYS A 211 -15.30 23.93 -17.25
C LYS A 211 -16.16 22.86 -17.86
N VAL A 212 -16.21 21.69 -17.26
CA VAL A 212 -17.04 20.56 -17.72
C VAL A 212 -18.54 20.92 -17.64
N ALA A 213 -18.95 21.63 -16.58
CA ALA A 213 -20.31 22.08 -16.41
C ALA A 213 -20.75 23.12 -17.46
N ALA A 214 -19.81 23.88 -18.04
CA ALA A 214 -20.07 24.86 -19.10
C ALA A 214 -20.20 24.21 -20.51
N GLU A 215 -19.81 22.95 -20.67
CA GLU A 215 -19.87 22.21 -21.94
C GLU A 215 -21.23 21.51 -22.06
N ASP A 216 -21.82 21.55 -23.28
CA ASP A 216 -23.07 20.86 -23.54
C ASP A 216 -22.83 19.37 -23.84
N HIS A 217 -23.02 18.52 -22.86
CA HIS A 217 -23.00 17.08 -23.02
C HIS A 217 -24.37 16.44 -23.23
N GLY A 218 -25.44 17.24 -23.38
CA GLY A 218 -26.82 16.79 -23.60
C GLY A 218 -27.27 15.81 -22.51
N ARG A 219 -27.85 14.67 -22.96
CA ARG A 219 -28.39 13.62 -22.04
C ARG A 219 -27.32 12.70 -21.45
N LEU A 220 -26.01 12.98 -21.60
CA LEU A 220 -24.94 12.11 -21.08
C LEU A 220 -25.08 11.91 -19.57
N TRP A 221 -25.29 12.99 -18.83
CA TRP A 221 -25.35 12.93 -17.37
C TRP A 221 -26.56 12.17 -16.83
N GLU A 222 -27.71 12.25 -17.51
CA GLU A 222 -28.90 11.47 -17.15
C GLU A 222 -28.66 9.97 -17.27
N ILE A 223 -27.98 9.55 -18.36
CA ILE A 223 -27.66 8.14 -18.60
C ILE A 223 -26.61 7.67 -17.57
N VAL A 224 -25.60 8.49 -17.31
CA VAL A 224 -24.56 8.19 -16.30
C VAL A 224 -25.18 7.94 -14.93
N GLU A 225 -26.11 8.83 -14.49
CA GLU A 225 -26.78 8.66 -13.20
C GLU A 225 -27.68 7.42 -13.15
N ALA A 226 -28.32 7.08 -14.27
CA ALA A 226 -29.17 5.88 -14.38
C ALA A 226 -28.37 4.57 -14.25
N LEU A 227 -27.07 4.59 -14.52
CA LEU A 227 -26.20 3.43 -14.38
C LEU A 227 -25.71 3.23 -12.93
N ASP A 228 -25.97 4.15 -12.00
CA ASP A 228 -25.44 4.06 -10.62
C ASP A 228 -25.77 2.73 -9.95
N GLY A 229 -24.73 2.01 -9.55
CA GLY A 229 -24.85 0.75 -8.82
C GLY A 229 -25.24 -0.47 -9.68
N LEU A 230 -25.54 -0.30 -10.98
CA LEU A 230 -25.78 -1.44 -11.86
C LEU A 230 -24.49 -2.27 -12.04
N PRO A 231 -24.61 -3.61 -12.24
CA PRO A 231 -23.46 -4.45 -12.54
C PRO A 231 -22.73 -3.96 -13.80
N HIS A 232 -21.40 -3.90 -13.72
CA HIS A 232 -20.55 -3.51 -14.84
C HIS A 232 -19.79 -4.71 -15.40
N GLU A 233 -19.02 -5.39 -14.54
CA GLU A 233 -18.25 -6.58 -14.92
C GLU A 233 -18.03 -7.53 -13.73
N ALA A 234 -17.87 -8.81 -14.02
CA ALA A 234 -17.29 -9.77 -13.10
C ALA A 234 -15.77 -9.79 -13.31
N ALA A 235 -15.01 -9.60 -12.26
CA ALA A 235 -13.55 -9.59 -12.30
C ALA A 235 -12.99 -10.53 -11.24
N MET A 236 -11.75 -11.00 -11.46
CA MET A 236 -11.01 -11.75 -10.45
C MET A 236 -10.79 -10.87 -9.22
N HIS A 237 -11.20 -11.37 -8.04
CA HIS A 237 -10.93 -10.70 -6.78
C HIS A 237 -9.42 -10.49 -6.59
N PRO A 238 -8.98 -9.32 -6.13
CA PRO A 238 -7.57 -8.99 -6.09
C PRO A 238 -6.73 -9.84 -5.15
N CYS A 239 -7.33 -10.55 -4.18
CA CYS A 239 -6.58 -11.31 -3.18
C CYS A 239 -7.20 -12.68 -2.81
N GLY A 240 -8.50 -12.91 -3.02
CA GLY A 240 -9.18 -14.12 -2.56
C GLY A 240 -8.75 -15.36 -3.34
N LEU A 241 -8.19 -16.32 -2.61
CA LEU A 241 -7.81 -17.65 -3.08
C LEU A 241 -8.63 -18.69 -2.35
N LEU A 242 -9.36 -19.51 -3.08
CA LEU A 242 -10.09 -20.66 -2.55
C LEU A 242 -9.15 -21.87 -2.56
N VAL A 243 -9.05 -22.57 -1.41
CA VAL A 243 -8.30 -23.81 -1.28
C VAL A 243 -9.21 -24.80 -0.55
N SER A 244 -9.80 -25.72 -1.29
CA SER A 244 -10.87 -26.59 -0.83
C SER A 244 -10.60 -28.08 -1.12
N ASP A 245 -11.60 -28.94 -0.91
CA ASP A 245 -11.53 -30.35 -1.32
C ASP A 245 -11.70 -30.53 -2.84
N ALA A 246 -11.53 -31.74 -3.36
CA ALA A 246 -11.65 -32.07 -4.79
C ALA A 246 -13.03 -31.78 -5.41
N GLY A 247 -14.05 -31.49 -4.59
CA GLY A 247 -15.39 -31.14 -5.04
C GLY A 247 -15.60 -29.65 -5.34
N LEU A 248 -14.60 -28.77 -5.17
CA LEU A 248 -14.73 -27.31 -5.40
C LEU A 248 -15.38 -27.00 -6.75
N LEU A 249 -14.83 -27.51 -7.84
CA LEU A 249 -15.28 -27.20 -9.18
C LEU A 249 -16.64 -27.83 -9.56
N THR A 250 -17.15 -28.75 -8.74
CA THR A 250 -18.51 -29.33 -8.92
C THR A 250 -19.56 -28.54 -8.16
N ARG A 251 -19.15 -27.74 -7.17
CA ARG A 251 -20.04 -26.94 -6.32
C ARG A 251 -20.09 -25.46 -6.71
N THR A 252 -19.06 -24.95 -7.38
CA THR A 252 -19.02 -23.55 -7.84
C THR A 252 -18.83 -23.47 -9.36
N PRO A 253 -19.64 -22.68 -10.09
CA PRO A 253 -19.39 -22.41 -11.49
C PRO A 253 -18.08 -21.65 -11.64
N VAL A 254 -17.29 -21.96 -12.67
CA VAL A 254 -16.00 -21.30 -12.91
C VAL A 254 -15.92 -20.64 -14.27
N ALA A 255 -15.13 -19.58 -14.35
CA ALA A 255 -14.80 -18.86 -15.57
C ALA A 255 -13.27 -18.79 -15.73
N PRO A 256 -12.76 -18.68 -16.99
CA PRO A 256 -11.36 -18.41 -17.22
C PRO A 256 -11.00 -17.00 -16.76
N THR A 257 -9.74 -16.80 -16.35
CA THR A 257 -9.20 -15.48 -16.01
C THR A 257 -8.17 -15.04 -17.07
N THR A 258 -7.71 -13.79 -16.97
CA THR A 258 -6.55 -13.31 -17.75
C THR A 258 -5.23 -13.92 -17.30
N VAL A 259 -5.21 -14.60 -16.15
CA VAL A 259 -4.03 -15.29 -15.61
C VAL A 259 -4.10 -16.74 -16.09
N GLU A 260 -3.10 -17.13 -16.83
CA GLU A 260 -3.02 -18.48 -17.39
C GLU A 260 -3.11 -19.57 -16.32
N ASN A 261 -3.91 -20.58 -16.58
CA ASN A 261 -4.13 -21.76 -15.73
C ASN A 261 -4.74 -21.46 -14.34
N ILE A 262 -5.38 -20.30 -14.11
CA ILE A 262 -6.11 -20.02 -12.87
C ILE A 262 -7.59 -19.82 -13.20
N ALA A 263 -8.43 -20.68 -12.66
CA ALA A 263 -9.89 -20.55 -12.76
C ALA A 263 -10.41 -19.55 -11.72
N MET A 264 -11.49 -18.85 -12.05
CA MET A 264 -12.22 -17.97 -11.13
C MET A 264 -13.58 -18.59 -10.84
N SER A 265 -13.89 -18.81 -9.56
CA SER A 265 -15.27 -19.07 -9.13
C SER A 265 -16.13 -17.87 -9.48
N GLN A 266 -17.34 -18.13 -10.03
CA GLN A 266 -18.30 -17.06 -10.31
C GLN A 266 -19.06 -16.63 -9.04
N PHE A 267 -18.86 -17.31 -7.92
CA PHE A 267 -19.38 -16.90 -6.63
C PHE A 267 -18.53 -15.76 -6.04
N ASP A 268 -19.20 -14.81 -5.40
CA ASP A 268 -18.53 -13.76 -4.66
C ASP A 268 -18.20 -14.21 -3.22
N LYS A 269 -17.77 -13.25 -2.38
CA LYS A 269 -17.36 -13.56 -1.01
C LYS A 269 -18.52 -14.13 -0.17
N GLU A 270 -19.71 -13.58 -0.30
CA GLU A 270 -20.89 -13.97 0.49
C GLU A 270 -21.37 -15.37 0.10
N ASP A 271 -21.45 -15.65 -1.20
CA ASP A 271 -21.80 -16.97 -1.73
C ASP A 271 -20.81 -18.06 -1.27
N ILE A 272 -19.52 -17.74 -1.24
CA ILE A 272 -18.46 -18.67 -0.83
C ILE A 272 -18.51 -18.95 0.68
N GLU A 273 -18.80 -17.95 1.51
CA GLU A 273 -19.04 -18.15 2.94
C GLU A 273 -20.23 -19.07 3.19
N ASP A 274 -21.34 -18.89 2.48
CA ASP A 274 -22.55 -19.71 2.59
C ASP A 274 -22.32 -21.16 2.12
N THR A 275 -21.48 -21.35 1.10
CA THR A 275 -21.13 -22.70 0.59
C THR A 275 -20.01 -23.38 1.38
N GLY A 276 -19.44 -22.73 2.41
CA GLY A 276 -18.47 -23.32 3.34
C GLY A 276 -17.09 -23.60 2.74
N HIS A 277 -16.72 -22.93 1.66
CA HIS A 277 -15.37 -23.01 1.10
C HIS A 277 -14.41 -22.03 1.82
N PRO A 278 -13.26 -22.49 2.30
CA PRO A 278 -12.29 -21.57 2.94
C PRO A 278 -11.68 -20.63 1.92
N LYS A 279 -11.76 -19.36 2.23
CA LYS A 279 -11.09 -18.28 1.52
C LYS A 279 -9.82 -17.90 2.28
N ILE A 280 -8.72 -17.77 1.56
CA ILE A 280 -7.45 -17.23 2.07
C ILE A 280 -7.14 -15.98 1.27
N ASP A 281 -7.07 -14.82 1.92
CA ASP A 281 -6.72 -13.58 1.25
C ASP A 281 -5.21 -13.43 1.14
N VAL A 282 -4.68 -13.66 -0.06
CA VAL A 282 -3.25 -13.45 -0.41
C VAL A 282 -3.10 -12.06 -1.01
N ILE A 283 -2.80 -11.08 -0.15
CA ILE A 283 -2.85 -9.66 -0.47
C ILE A 283 -1.50 -9.16 -0.96
N GLY A 284 -1.45 -8.70 -2.19
CA GLY A 284 -0.25 -8.10 -2.76
C GLY A 284 0.01 -6.71 -2.17
N VAL A 285 1.05 -6.58 -1.36
CA VAL A 285 1.51 -5.31 -0.76
C VAL A 285 2.76 -4.83 -1.48
N ARG A 286 2.67 -3.70 -2.18
CA ARG A 286 3.81 -3.15 -2.95
C ARG A 286 5.01 -2.82 -2.07
N MET A 287 4.78 -2.40 -0.82
CA MET A 287 5.88 -2.15 0.12
C MET A 287 6.65 -3.44 0.43
N GLN A 288 5.99 -4.60 0.56
CA GLN A 288 6.70 -5.87 0.72
C GLN A 288 7.63 -6.16 -0.47
N SER A 289 7.19 -5.85 -1.70
CA SER A 289 8.05 -5.94 -2.88
C SER A 289 9.22 -4.95 -2.83
N ALA A 290 9.00 -3.73 -2.35
CA ALA A 290 10.06 -2.72 -2.22
C ALA A 290 11.10 -3.13 -1.16
N LEU A 291 10.66 -3.67 -0.03
CA LEU A 291 11.53 -4.20 1.02
C LEU A 291 12.35 -5.40 0.52
N ALA A 292 11.71 -6.35 -0.18
CA ALA A 292 12.39 -7.50 -0.77
C ALA A 292 13.43 -7.06 -1.81
N HIS A 293 13.09 -6.10 -2.66
CA HIS A 293 14.02 -5.53 -3.63
C HIS A 293 15.22 -4.86 -2.95
N ALA A 294 14.99 -4.08 -1.89
CA ALA A 294 16.06 -3.43 -1.14
C ALA A 294 17.04 -4.45 -0.54
N VAL A 295 16.52 -5.51 0.08
CA VAL A 295 17.34 -6.61 0.64
C VAL A 295 18.12 -7.32 -0.45
N ALA A 296 17.49 -7.65 -1.59
CA ALA A 296 18.16 -8.29 -2.72
C ALA A 296 19.28 -7.42 -3.32
N GLU A 297 19.08 -6.12 -3.40
CA GLU A 297 20.11 -5.18 -3.89
C GLU A 297 21.28 -5.04 -2.90
N ILE A 298 21.02 -5.06 -1.58
CA ILE A 298 22.09 -5.09 -0.57
C ILE A 298 22.92 -6.39 -0.74
N GLU A 299 22.28 -7.56 -0.79
CA GLU A 299 22.98 -8.84 -1.00
C GLU A 299 23.78 -8.84 -2.31
N ARG A 300 23.20 -8.32 -3.39
CA ARG A 300 23.86 -8.27 -4.70
C ARG A 300 25.17 -7.49 -4.69
N VAL A 301 25.21 -6.35 -3.96
CA VAL A 301 26.38 -5.42 -4.03
C VAL A 301 27.37 -5.63 -2.89
N THR A 302 26.93 -6.15 -1.74
CA THR A 302 27.77 -6.32 -0.55
C THR A 302 28.03 -7.77 -0.19
N GLY A 303 27.20 -8.70 -0.67
CA GLY A 303 27.18 -10.11 -0.22
C GLY A 303 26.53 -10.30 1.15
N GLU A 304 26.06 -9.23 1.81
CA GLU A 304 25.37 -9.25 3.11
C GLU A 304 23.94 -9.79 2.92
N ARG A 305 23.61 -10.86 3.64
CA ARG A 305 22.22 -11.37 3.68
C ARG A 305 21.50 -10.74 4.85
N LEU A 306 20.71 -9.73 4.56
CA LEU A 306 19.92 -9.01 5.55
C LEU A 306 18.56 -9.70 5.72
N ASP A 307 18.25 -10.13 6.96
CA ASP A 307 16.91 -10.55 7.36
C ASP A 307 16.24 -9.46 8.18
N LEU A 308 15.19 -8.85 7.62
CA LEU A 308 14.46 -7.76 8.28
C LEU A 308 13.62 -8.24 9.47
N ASP A 309 13.39 -9.54 9.60
CA ASP A 309 12.63 -10.15 10.70
C ASP A 309 13.56 -10.62 11.85
N ASP A 310 14.90 -10.56 11.66
CA ASP A 310 15.88 -10.91 12.67
C ASP A 310 16.20 -9.71 13.58
N PRO A 311 15.82 -9.72 14.88
CA PRO A 311 16.09 -8.61 15.80
C PRO A 311 17.57 -8.39 16.10
N ALA A 312 18.45 -9.35 15.79
CA ALA A 312 19.88 -9.16 15.91
C ALA A 312 20.45 -8.30 14.78
N GLN A 313 19.83 -8.31 13.60
CA GLN A 313 20.22 -7.50 12.44
C GLN A 313 19.44 -6.19 12.37
N VAL A 314 18.15 -6.22 12.75
CA VAL A 314 17.23 -5.06 12.77
C VAL A 314 16.69 -4.89 14.19
N PRO A 315 17.47 -4.25 15.11
CA PRO A 315 17.05 -4.08 16.49
C PRO A 315 15.72 -3.31 16.61
N PRO A 316 14.75 -3.77 17.40
CA PRO A 316 13.42 -3.15 17.49
C PRO A 316 13.40 -1.81 18.23
N ASP A 317 14.50 -1.43 18.88
CA ASP A 317 14.68 -0.24 19.71
C ASP A 317 15.76 0.71 19.18
N ASP A 318 16.07 0.65 17.87
CA ASP A 318 17.11 1.47 17.24
C ASP A 318 16.85 2.99 17.36
N PRO A 319 17.71 3.74 18.08
CA PRO A 319 17.51 5.17 18.33
C PRO A 319 17.54 6.03 17.06
N ALA A 320 18.33 5.63 16.04
CA ALA A 320 18.44 6.38 14.80
C ALA A 320 17.13 6.31 14.00
N THR A 321 16.52 5.14 13.94
CA THR A 321 15.22 4.92 13.32
C THR A 321 14.13 5.75 14.00
N TYR A 322 14.00 5.66 15.33
CA TYR A 322 12.98 6.45 16.04
C TYR A 322 13.27 7.95 15.99
N GLY A 323 14.53 8.38 16.02
CA GLY A 323 14.90 9.78 15.86
C GLY A 323 14.44 10.36 14.52
N MET A 324 14.62 9.61 13.44
CA MET A 324 14.14 9.95 12.09
C MET A 324 12.59 10.02 12.05
N ILE A 325 11.90 9.03 12.62
CA ILE A 325 10.43 9.02 12.70
C ILE A 325 9.91 10.23 13.46
N GLN A 326 10.49 10.53 14.65
CA GLN A 326 10.10 11.67 15.48
C GLN A 326 10.34 13.03 14.82
N ALA A 327 11.32 13.10 13.92
CA ALA A 327 11.53 14.28 13.07
C ALA A 327 10.46 14.43 11.98
N GLY A 328 9.63 13.40 11.75
CA GLY A 328 8.67 13.33 10.66
C GLY A 328 9.32 13.18 9.29
N ASP A 329 10.56 12.68 9.26
CA ASP A 329 11.28 12.36 8.03
C ASP A 329 10.92 10.95 7.55
N THR A 330 9.64 10.76 7.27
CA THR A 330 9.02 9.45 6.98
C THR A 330 8.53 9.30 5.54
N MET A 331 9.07 10.12 4.62
CA MET A 331 8.81 9.96 3.19
C MET A 331 9.28 8.58 2.71
N GLY A 332 8.41 7.85 2.01
CA GLY A 332 8.69 6.51 1.51
C GLY A 332 8.64 5.40 2.59
N THR A 333 8.25 5.70 3.82
CA THR A 333 8.04 4.68 4.85
C THR A 333 6.58 4.24 4.92
N PHE A 334 6.36 2.95 5.18
CA PHE A 334 5.02 2.38 5.16
C PHE A 334 4.12 3.00 6.23
N GLN A 335 2.93 3.43 5.85
CA GLN A 335 1.88 4.02 6.71
C GLN A 335 2.24 5.35 7.41
N LEU A 336 3.48 5.83 7.38
CA LEU A 336 3.93 7.01 8.12
C LEU A 336 4.20 8.24 7.22
N GLU A 337 4.04 8.11 5.90
CA GLU A 337 4.48 9.14 4.93
C GLU A 337 3.44 10.23 4.64
N SER A 338 2.15 10.01 4.95
CA SER A 338 1.13 11.02 4.65
C SER A 338 1.33 12.30 5.46
N PRO A 339 0.86 13.48 4.98
CA PRO A 339 1.02 14.75 5.70
C PRO A 339 0.53 14.68 7.14
N GLY A 340 -0.65 14.09 7.36
CA GLY A 340 -1.21 13.94 8.69
C GLY A 340 -0.43 12.95 9.57
N GLN A 341 0.10 11.88 9.00
CA GLN A 341 0.98 10.97 9.74
C GLN A 341 2.30 11.64 10.13
N ARG A 342 2.92 12.38 9.21
CA ARG A 342 4.13 13.16 9.51
C ARG A 342 3.90 14.19 10.61
N GLU A 343 2.71 14.81 10.65
CA GLU A 343 2.30 15.69 11.74
C GLU A 343 2.15 14.91 13.06
N LEU A 344 1.47 13.77 13.02
CA LEU A 344 1.17 12.96 14.20
C LEU A 344 2.45 12.41 14.85
N VAL A 345 3.36 11.82 14.08
CA VAL A 345 4.61 11.26 14.63
C VAL A 345 5.52 12.32 15.27
N ARG A 346 5.52 13.57 14.75
CA ARG A 346 6.24 14.70 15.38
C ARG A 346 5.67 15.04 16.75
N ASN A 347 4.34 15.01 16.89
CA ASN A 347 3.63 15.34 18.11
C ASN A 347 3.64 14.17 19.10
N LEU A 348 3.40 12.94 18.64
CA LEU A 348 3.33 11.74 19.46
C LEU A 348 4.72 11.25 19.92
N ARG A 349 5.76 11.48 19.08
CA ARG A 349 7.16 11.05 19.33
C ARG A 349 7.27 9.56 19.70
N PRO A 350 6.90 8.66 18.79
CA PRO A 350 7.02 7.24 19.06
C PRO A 350 8.47 6.86 19.36
N GLY A 351 8.68 6.08 20.41
CA GLY A 351 9.99 5.58 20.82
C GLY A 351 10.05 4.07 20.97
N THR A 352 8.91 3.41 20.75
CA THR A 352 8.76 1.97 20.85
C THR A 352 7.87 1.43 19.72
N PHE A 353 7.94 0.12 19.50
CA PHE A 353 7.04 -0.57 18.57
C PHE A 353 5.55 -0.39 18.94
N GLY A 354 5.22 -0.40 20.25
CA GLY A 354 3.87 -0.13 20.73
C GLY A 354 3.39 1.28 20.38
N ASP A 355 4.29 2.28 20.44
CA ASP A 355 3.97 3.65 20.03
C ASP A 355 3.69 3.77 18.53
N LEU A 356 4.39 3.02 17.68
CA LEU A 356 4.10 2.98 16.23
C LEU A 356 2.73 2.34 15.96
N ALA A 357 2.41 1.25 16.67
CA ALA A 357 1.10 0.64 16.57
C ALA A 357 -0.02 1.60 17.04
N LEU A 358 0.24 2.37 18.09
CA LEU A 358 -0.67 3.41 18.58
C LEU A 358 -0.85 4.53 17.54
N ASP A 359 0.24 5.05 16.98
CA ASP A 359 0.23 6.09 15.94
C ASP A 359 -0.65 5.68 14.74
N ILE A 360 -0.40 4.48 14.21
CA ILE A 360 -1.16 3.92 13.08
C ILE A 360 -2.65 3.77 13.41
N SER A 361 -2.99 3.52 14.67
CA SER A 361 -4.38 3.35 15.12
C SER A 361 -5.16 4.66 15.22
N LEU A 362 -4.46 5.76 15.48
CA LEU A 362 -5.06 7.08 15.75
C LEU A 362 -5.38 7.87 14.48
N PHE A 363 -4.58 7.72 13.43
CA PHE A 363 -4.77 8.50 12.20
C PHE A 363 -5.81 7.86 11.27
N ARG A 364 -7.07 7.95 11.66
CA ARG A 364 -8.25 7.44 10.92
C ARG A 364 -9.43 8.38 11.08
N PRO A 365 -10.40 8.39 10.15
CA PRO A 365 -11.55 9.28 10.23
C PRO A 365 -12.30 9.22 11.57
N GLY A 366 -12.53 8.03 12.11
CA GLY A 366 -13.23 7.83 13.38
C GLY A 366 -12.50 8.45 14.59
N PRO A 367 -11.27 8.01 14.92
CA PRO A 367 -10.49 8.58 16.03
C PRO A 367 -10.24 10.07 15.90
N VAL A 368 -9.97 10.56 14.67
CA VAL A 368 -9.81 12.00 14.42
C VAL A 368 -11.12 12.77 14.64
N ALA A 369 -12.25 12.23 14.18
CA ALA A 369 -13.56 12.83 14.40
C ALA A 369 -13.97 12.84 15.89
N ALA A 370 -13.58 11.83 16.66
CA ALA A 370 -13.82 11.71 18.09
C ALA A 370 -12.83 12.51 18.96
N ASP A 371 -11.84 13.20 18.35
CA ASP A 371 -10.78 13.93 19.04
C ASP A 371 -10.00 13.10 20.08
N MET A 372 -9.65 11.87 19.69
CA MET A 372 -8.88 10.95 20.55
C MET A 372 -7.39 11.30 20.62
N VAL A 373 -6.90 12.05 19.64
CA VAL A 373 -5.47 12.38 19.46
C VAL A 373 -5.02 13.46 20.46
N SER A 374 -5.79 14.54 20.59
CA SER A 374 -5.39 15.70 21.44
C SER A 374 -5.20 15.34 22.91
N PRO A 375 -6.10 14.60 23.58
CA PRO A 375 -5.92 14.22 24.98
C PRO A 375 -4.69 13.32 25.21
N LEU A 376 -4.38 12.44 24.24
CA LEU A 376 -3.23 11.55 24.31
C LEU A 376 -1.90 12.32 24.21
N ILE A 377 -1.82 13.27 23.26
CA ILE A 377 -0.65 14.15 23.14
C ILE A 377 -0.47 14.99 24.40
N GLN A 378 -1.54 15.59 24.94
CA GLN A 378 -1.50 16.36 26.19
C GLN A 378 -1.05 15.53 27.39
N ALA A 379 -1.50 14.27 27.50
CA ALA A 379 -1.08 13.38 28.58
C ALA A 379 0.42 13.08 28.49
N ARG A 380 0.95 12.79 27.31
CA ARG A 380 2.39 12.56 27.07
C ARG A 380 3.24 13.79 27.36
N GLU A 381 2.80 14.97 26.94
CA GLU A 381 3.56 16.21 27.16
C GLU A 381 3.57 16.64 28.62
N SER A 382 2.41 16.55 29.29
CA SER A 382 2.28 16.97 30.69
C SER A 382 2.80 15.93 31.68
N GLY A 383 3.01 14.68 31.26
CA GLY A 383 3.28 13.53 32.11
C GLY A 383 2.11 13.20 33.05
N ARG A 384 0.93 13.80 32.82
CA ARG A 384 -0.27 13.62 33.65
C ARG A 384 -1.30 12.81 32.87
N ARG A 385 -1.47 11.56 33.30
CA ARG A 385 -2.55 10.72 32.75
C ARG A 385 -3.92 11.21 33.26
N PRO A 386 -4.96 11.13 32.41
CA PRO A 386 -6.32 11.33 32.86
C PRO A 386 -6.67 10.39 34.04
N ARG A 387 -7.51 10.85 34.94
CA ARG A 387 -7.97 10.02 36.05
C ARG A 387 -8.73 8.81 35.49
N CYS A 388 -8.25 7.61 35.83
CA CYS A 388 -8.94 6.38 35.48
C CYS A 388 -10.24 6.26 36.28
N PRO A 389 -11.41 5.93 35.66
CA PRO A 389 -12.68 5.78 36.36
C PRO A 389 -12.69 4.69 37.41
N HIS A 390 -11.83 3.66 37.27
CA HIS A 390 -11.66 2.56 38.22
C HIS A 390 -10.19 2.15 38.30
N PRO A 391 -9.61 1.88 39.47
CA PRO A 391 -8.20 1.55 39.63
C PRO A 391 -7.77 0.31 38.84
N ASP A 392 -8.62 -0.71 38.76
CA ASP A 392 -8.30 -1.96 38.03
C ASP A 392 -8.16 -1.78 36.52
N LEU A 393 -8.56 -0.60 36.00
CA LEU A 393 -8.42 -0.26 34.58
C LEU A 393 -7.09 0.43 34.26
N GLU A 394 -6.33 0.89 35.28
CA GLU A 394 -5.04 1.56 35.05
C GLU A 394 -4.06 0.70 34.25
N PRO A 395 -3.87 -0.61 34.55
CA PRO A 395 -2.95 -1.44 33.78
C PRO A 395 -3.37 -1.60 32.32
N ILE A 396 -4.71 -1.66 32.06
CA ILE A 396 -5.28 -1.84 30.71
C ILE A 396 -5.05 -0.59 29.84
N LEU A 397 -5.13 0.61 30.45
CA LEU A 397 -5.07 1.88 29.77
C LEU A 397 -3.68 2.54 29.82
N ALA A 398 -2.70 1.91 30.49
CA ALA A 398 -1.37 2.47 30.70
C ALA A 398 -0.63 2.75 29.38
N GLU A 399 -0.72 1.85 28.42
CA GLU A 399 -0.04 1.96 27.10
C GLU A 399 -0.62 3.07 26.21
N THR A 400 -1.85 3.51 26.49
CA THR A 400 -2.56 4.54 25.72
C THR A 400 -2.84 5.80 26.53
N GLU A 401 -2.02 6.07 27.56
CA GLU A 401 -2.08 7.24 28.41
C GLU A 401 -3.47 7.50 29.02
N GLY A 402 -4.18 6.41 29.38
CA GLY A 402 -5.51 6.49 29.97
C GLY A 402 -6.66 6.63 28.99
N GLN A 403 -6.39 6.59 27.68
CA GLN A 403 -7.43 6.61 26.63
C GLN A 403 -7.78 5.18 26.18
N VAL A 404 -9.01 4.96 25.74
CA VAL A 404 -9.40 3.72 25.07
C VAL A 404 -9.17 3.89 23.57
N VAL A 405 -8.30 3.09 22.98
CA VAL A 405 -7.94 3.11 21.55
C VAL A 405 -8.25 1.78 20.88
N TYR A 406 -8.08 0.67 21.60
CA TYR A 406 -8.16 -0.67 21.04
C TYR A 406 -9.43 -1.41 21.41
N HIS A 407 -9.91 -2.24 20.48
CA HIS A 407 -10.98 -3.21 20.75
C HIS A 407 -10.61 -4.16 21.90
N GLU A 408 -9.36 -4.55 21.97
CA GLU A 408 -8.79 -5.39 23.01
C GLU A 408 -8.93 -4.77 24.39
N GLN A 409 -8.73 -3.44 24.51
CA GLN A 409 -8.96 -2.71 25.76
C GLN A 409 -10.44 -2.71 26.16
N VAL A 410 -11.36 -2.60 25.18
CA VAL A 410 -12.80 -2.69 25.46
C VAL A 410 -13.16 -4.07 26.02
N ILE A 411 -12.61 -5.15 25.45
CA ILE A 411 -12.79 -6.51 25.93
C ILE A 411 -12.28 -6.63 27.36
N GLU A 412 -11.07 -6.19 27.65
CA GLU A 412 -10.46 -6.25 28.99
C GLU A 412 -11.22 -5.39 30.02
N ILE A 413 -11.69 -4.20 29.64
CA ILE A 413 -12.51 -3.33 30.49
C ILE A 413 -13.81 -4.06 30.88
N ILE A 414 -14.51 -4.63 29.90
CA ILE A 414 -15.77 -5.35 30.15
C ILE A 414 -15.50 -6.57 31.06
N ALA A 415 -14.49 -7.39 30.74
CA ALA A 415 -14.12 -8.56 31.51
C ALA A 415 -13.75 -8.19 32.96
N THR A 416 -12.92 -7.17 33.17
CA THR A 416 -12.47 -6.70 34.49
C THR A 416 -13.63 -6.20 35.32
N MET A 417 -14.49 -5.36 34.76
CA MET A 417 -15.62 -4.75 35.49
C MET A 417 -16.73 -5.74 35.81
N THR A 418 -16.98 -6.69 34.90
CA THR A 418 -18.12 -7.64 35.09
C THR A 418 -17.68 -8.98 35.64
N GLY A 419 -16.41 -9.37 35.51
CA GLY A 419 -15.91 -10.71 35.89
C GLY A 419 -16.27 -11.82 34.91
N CYS A 420 -16.76 -11.46 33.69
CA CYS A 420 -17.02 -12.46 32.65
C CYS A 420 -15.71 -12.85 31.94
N ASP A 421 -15.75 -13.95 31.20
CA ASP A 421 -14.66 -14.33 30.33
C ASP A 421 -14.53 -13.38 29.14
N ARG A 422 -13.34 -13.36 28.48
CA ARG A 422 -13.03 -12.50 27.34
C ARG A 422 -13.91 -12.78 26.12
N ALA A 423 -14.34 -14.03 25.91
CA ALA A 423 -15.22 -14.39 24.79
C ALA A 423 -16.61 -13.74 24.96
N THR A 424 -17.16 -13.74 26.17
CA THR A 424 -18.39 -13.00 26.53
C THR A 424 -18.19 -11.50 26.39
N ALA A 425 -17.03 -10.98 26.81
CA ALA A 425 -16.71 -9.56 26.68
C ALA A 425 -16.60 -9.13 25.21
N ASP A 426 -16.02 -9.95 24.30
CA ASP A 426 -16.00 -9.65 22.88
C ASP A 426 -17.39 -9.66 22.25
N GLU A 427 -18.25 -10.58 22.65
CA GLU A 427 -19.65 -10.60 22.20
C GLU A 427 -20.39 -9.32 22.64
N ALA A 428 -20.20 -8.89 23.89
CA ALA A 428 -20.75 -7.64 24.39
C ALA A 428 -20.18 -6.42 23.62
N ARG A 429 -18.86 -6.40 23.35
CA ARG A 429 -18.23 -5.36 22.54
C ARG A 429 -18.86 -5.25 21.15
N ARG A 430 -19.05 -6.38 20.44
CA ARG A 430 -19.69 -6.40 19.12
C ARG A 430 -21.12 -5.85 19.15
N ALA A 431 -21.84 -6.10 20.22
CA ALA A 431 -23.20 -5.59 20.37
C ALA A 431 -23.27 -4.08 20.68
N LEU A 432 -22.15 -3.39 21.00
CA LEU A 432 -22.14 -1.94 21.21
C LEU A 432 -22.40 -1.13 19.94
N SER A 433 -22.18 -1.70 18.76
CA SER A 433 -22.47 -1.06 17.47
C SER A 433 -23.94 -1.19 17.04
N ASP A 434 -24.73 -1.99 17.73
CA ASP A 434 -26.14 -2.25 17.44
C ASP A 434 -27.00 -1.53 18.49
N ASP A 435 -27.79 -0.54 18.08
CA ASP A 435 -28.57 0.29 19.00
C ASP A 435 -29.63 -0.50 19.79
N GLU A 436 -30.22 -1.55 19.21
CA GLU A 436 -31.17 -2.40 19.91
C GLU A 436 -30.50 -3.28 20.98
N ARG A 437 -29.32 -3.81 20.67
CA ARG A 437 -28.54 -4.68 21.60
C ARG A 437 -27.82 -3.86 22.67
N LYS A 438 -27.36 -2.66 22.35
CA LYS A 438 -26.61 -1.75 23.25
C LYS A 438 -27.33 -1.54 24.59
N GLY A 439 -28.63 -1.30 24.56
CA GLY A 439 -29.43 -1.12 25.78
C GLY A 439 -29.42 -2.34 26.71
N ARG A 440 -29.50 -3.54 26.13
CA ARG A 440 -29.42 -4.80 26.89
C ARG A 440 -28.02 -5.04 27.46
N VAL A 441 -27.00 -4.77 26.70
CA VAL A 441 -25.59 -4.87 27.15
C VAL A 441 -25.33 -3.88 28.30
N ARG A 442 -25.86 -2.65 28.22
CA ARG A 442 -25.73 -1.65 29.28
C ARG A 442 -26.34 -2.13 30.60
N ALA A 443 -27.55 -2.70 30.55
CA ALA A 443 -28.21 -3.22 31.74
C ALA A 443 -27.45 -4.39 32.36
N TRP A 444 -27.01 -5.33 31.51
CA TRP A 444 -26.20 -6.49 31.90
C TRP A 444 -24.86 -6.07 32.52
N PHE A 445 -24.12 -5.18 31.87
CA PHE A 445 -22.85 -4.64 32.37
C PHE A 445 -23.02 -3.95 33.72
N ALA A 446 -24.03 -3.08 33.84
CA ALA A 446 -24.28 -2.35 35.09
C ALA A 446 -24.69 -3.26 36.26
N ASP A 447 -25.45 -4.35 36.00
CA ASP A 447 -25.82 -5.32 37.02
C ASP A 447 -24.59 -6.09 37.53
N LEU A 448 -23.80 -6.65 36.61
CA LEU A 448 -22.63 -7.44 37.00
C LEU A 448 -21.54 -6.60 37.67
N ALA A 449 -21.23 -5.41 37.13
CA ALA A 449 -20.22 -4.54 37.71
C ALA A 449 -20.62 -4.10 39.14
N ARG A 450 -21.90 -3.81 39.38
CA ARG A 450 -22.39 -3.51 40.73
C ARG A 450 -22.29 -4.72 41.71
N ARG A 451 -22.57 -5.93 41.24
CA ARG A 451 -22.38 -7.17 42.03
C ARG A 451 -20.92 -7.38 42.43
N ARG A 452 -19.98 -6.88 41.65
CA ARG A 452 -18.55 -6.89 41.94
C ARG A 452 -18.10 -5.74 42.87
N GLY A 453 -19.02 -4.92 43.32
CA GLY A 453 -18.72 -3.82 44.23
C GLY A 453 -18.33 -2.49 43.58
N CYS A 454 -18.44 -2.38 42.26
CA CYS A 454 -18.17 -1.13 41.57
C CYS A 454 -19.21 -0.06 41.91
N SER A 455 -18.79 1.17 42.20
CA SER A 455 -19.68 2.27 42.49
C SER A 455 -20.56 2.63 41.30
N VAL A 456 -21.77 3.13 41.56
CA VAL A 456 -22.70 3.60 40.50
C VAL A 456 -22.07 4.66 39.62
N GLN A 457 -21.21 5.51 40.19
CA GLN A 457 -20.51 6.54 39.45
C GLN A 457 -19.46 5.91 38.50
N ALA A 458 -18.62 5.01 38.98
CA ALA A 458 -17.62 4.32 38.17
C ALA A 458 -18.28 3.55 37.01
N VAL A 459 -19.37 2.81 37.30
CA VAL A 459 -20.15 2.11 36.26
C VAL A 459 -20.66 3.06 35.17
N ARG A 460 -21.14 4.25 35.55
CA ARG A 460 -21.66 5.26 34.61
C ARG A 460 -20.53 5.88 33.78
N GLU A 461 -19.41 6.22 34.42
CA GLU A 461 -18.25 6.81 33.76
C GLU A 461 -17.64 5.82 32.75
N VAL A 462 -17.41 4.56 33.17
CA VAL A 462 -16.89 3.51 32.28
C VAL A 462 -17.86 3.22 31.13
N TRP A 463 -19.17 3.14 31.41
CA TRP A 463 -20.15 2.95 30.34
C TRP A 463 -20.13 4.08 29.32
N GLY A 464 -20.03 5.33 29.77
CA GLY A 464 -19.90 6.48 28.85
C GLY A 464 -18.71 6.37 27.91
N VAL A 465 -17.58 5.85 28.41
CA VAL A 465 -16.40 5.57 27.58
C VAL A 465 -16.69 4.45 26.58
N LEU A 466 -17.25 3.32 27.02
CA LEU A 466 -17.57 2.18 26.16
C LEU A 466 -18.59 2.55 25.06
N GLU A 467 -19.60 3.36 25.40
CA GLU A 467 -20.63 3.80 24.46
C GLU A 467 -20.09 4.72 23.36
N SER A 468 -19.21 5.65 23.73
CA SER A 468 -18.56 6.53 22.76
C SER A 468 -17.60 5.77 21.83
N PHE A 469 -17.06 4.65 22.31
CA PHE A 469 -16.07 3.85 21.59
C PHE A 469 -16.68 2.77 20.68
N GLY A 470 -17.96 2.41 20.85
CA GLY A 470 -18.60 1.31 20.11
C GLY A 470 -18.53 1.41 18.59
N SER A 471 -18.33 2.63 18.04
CA SER A 471 -18.26 2.88 16.60
C SER A 471 -16.83 3.07 16.05
N PHE A 472 -15.80 3.29 16.90
CA PHE A 472 -14.52 3.84 16.44
C PHE A 472 -13.26 3.04 16.83
N GLY A 473 -13.40 1.93 17.53
CA GLY A 473 -12.28 1.13 18.00
C GLY A 473 -11.42 0.55 16.87
N PHE A 474 -10.14 0.31 17.18
CA PHE A 474 -9.19 -0.32 16.28
C PHE A 474 -8.68 -1.65 16.84
N ALA A 475 -8.42 -2.63 15.98
CA ALA A 475 -7.83 -3.88 16.41
C ALA A 475 -6.32 -3.69 16.65
N LYS A 476 -5.86 -3.91 17.89
CA LYS A 476 -4.44 -3.81 18.26
C LYS A 476 -3.57 -4.77 17.44
N ALA A 477 -4.07 -5.99 17.22
CA ALA A 477 -3.42 -6.99 16.38
C ALA A 477 -3.17 -6.49 14.94
N HIS A 478 -4.13 -5.78 14.36
CA HIS A 478 -3.98 -5.18 13.03
C HIS A 478 -2.97 -4.03 13.05
N ALA A 479 -2.98 -3.21 14.11
CA ALA A 479 -2.00 -2.15 14.29
C ALA A 479 -0.57 -2.69 14.37
N ALA A 480 -0.35 -3.75 15.16
CA ALA A 480 0.94 -4.42 15.29
C ALA A 480 1.42 -4.99 13.93
N ALA A 481 0.51 -5.61 13.16
CA ALA A 481 0.82 -6.12 11.84
C ALA A 481 1.32 -5.03 10.87
N PHE A 482 0.77 -3.81 10.95
CA PHE A 482 1.20 -2.68 10.13
C PHE A 482 2.41 -1.94 10.70
N ALA A 483 2.59 -1.92 12.01
CA ALA A 483 3.78 -1.34 12.65
C ALA A 483 5.06 -2.07 12.24
N HIS A 484 4.98 -3.36 11.96
CA HIS A 484 6.13 -4.17 11.57
C HIS A 484 6.79 -3.69 10.25
N PRO A 485 6.11 -3.68 9.09
CA PRO A 485 6.68 -3.13 7.86
C PRO A 485 6.91 -1.61 7.94
N ALA A 486 6.17 -0.87 8.78
CA ALA A 486 6.45 0.54 9.03
C ALA A 486 7.82 0.73 9.69
N TYR A 487 8.13 -0.07 10.70
CA TYR A 487 9.44 -0.07 11.34
C TYR A 487 10.54 -0.51 10.38
N GLN A 488 10.37 -1.63 9.66
CA GLN A 488 11.34 -2.15 8.70
C GLN A 488 11.69 -1.15 7.60
N SER A 489 10.69 -0.50 7.01
CA SER A 489 10.92 0.54 6.00
C SER A 489 11.60 1.78 6.58
N SER A 490 11.28 2.15 7.83
CA SER A 490 11.93 3.25 8.52
C SER A 490 13.38 2.94 8.87
N TRP A 491 13.66 1.72 9.32
CA TRP A 491 15.03 1.26 9.60
C TRP A 491 15.88 1.26 8.31
N LEU A 492 15.36 0.73 7.21
CA LEU A 492 16.05 0.80 5.92
C LEU A 492 16.29 2.25 5.47
N LYS A 493 15.33 3.15 5.69
CA LYS A 493 15.54 4.58 5.40
C LYS A 493 16.68 5.17 6.23
N ALA A 494 16.73 4.86 7.51
CA ALA A 494 17.76 5.38 8.42
C ALA A 494 19.16 4.82 8.11
N HIS A 495 19.28 3.55 7.72
CA HIS A 495 20.56 2.85 7.62
C HIS A 495 20.98 2.46 6.20
N ARG A 496 20.04 2.27 5.28
CA ARG A 496 20.26 1.78 3.91
C ARG A 496 19.37 2.51 2.90
N MET A 497 19.29 3.85 3.00
CA MET A 497 18.33 4.66 2.24
C MET A 497 18.38 4.43 0.72
N ALA A 498 19.58 4.30 0.14
CA ALA A 498 19.71 4.05 -1.29
C ALA A 498 19.06 2.73 -1.71
N ALA A 499 19.18 1.67 -0.89
CA ALA A 499 18.56 0.39 -1.17
C ALA A 499 17.04 0.46 -1.08
N LEU A 500 16.50 1.09 -0.03
CA LEU A 500 15.08 1.34 0.08
C LEU A 500 14.56 2.13 -1.12
N LEU A 501 15.27 3.19 -1.51
CA LEU A 501 14.89 4.03 -2.65
C LEU A 501 14.83 3.24 -3.96
N ALA A 502 15.79 2.35 -4.22
CA ALA A 502 15.76 1.48 -5.40
C ALA A 502 14.47 0.62 -5.43
N GLY A 503 14.09 0.06 -4.29
CA GLY A 503 12.83 -0.68 -4.13
C GLY A 503 11.60 0.20 -4.31
N LEU A 504 11.57 1.38 -3.71
CA LEU A 504 10.45 2.33 -3.83
C LEU A 504 10.24 2.80 -5.27
N LEU A 505 11.30 3.17 -5.96
CA LEU A 505 11.23 3.61 -7.36
C LEU A 505 10.83 2.47 -8.29
N THR A 506 11.18 1.22 -8.00
CA THR A 506 10.81 0.06 -8.80
C THR A 506 9.34 -0.33 -8.61
N HIS A 507 8.86 -0.42 -7.36
CA HIS A 507 7.56 -0.98 -7.04
C HIS A 507 6.46 0.04 -6.77
N ASP A 508 6.81 1.32 -6.62
CA ASP A 508 5.88 2.45 -6.45
C ASP A 508 4.80 2.18 -5.37
N PRO A 509 5.19 1.89 -4.12
CA PRO A 509 4.27 1.47 -3.07
C PRO A 509 3.51 2.62 -2.39
N GLY A 510 4.00 3.84 -2.54
CA GLY A 510 3.59 5.00 -1.77
C GLY A 510 2.49 5.84 -2.43
N MET A 511 2.12 6.90 -1.72
CA MET A 511 1.15 7.89 -2.21
C MET A 511 1.79 9.00 -3.04
N TYR A 512 3.10 9.15 -2.96
CA TYR A 512 3.84 10.22 -3.64
C TYR A 512 4.42 9.75 -4.96
N HIS A 513 4.40 10.65 -5.95
CA HIS A 513 5.02 10.40 -7.24
C HIS A 513 6.54 10.19 -7.08
N LYS A 514 7.15 9.32 -7.91
CA LYS A 514 8.59 8.98 -7.88
C LYS A 514 9.52 10.19 -7.84
N ARG A 515 9.17 11.31 -8.49
CA ARG A 515 9.95 12.54 -8.44
C ARG A 515 10.09 13.13 -7.02
N VAL A 516 9.06 12.99 -6.17
CA VAL A 516 9.11 13.45 -4.76
C VAL A 516 10.09 12.59 -3.95
N LEU A 517 10.10 11.28 -4.21
CA LEU A 517 11.08 10.36 -3.63
C LEU A 517 12.51 10.67 -4.11
N ALA A 518 12.67 11.03 -5.40
CA ALA A 518 13.93 11.47 -5.96
C ALA A 518 14.42 12.79 -5.32
N ALA A 519 13.52 13.74 -5.09
CA ALA A 519 13.85 14.98 -4.38
C ALA A 519 14.26 14.72 -2.92
N ASP A 520 13.55 13.81 -2.23
CA ASP A 520 13.90 13.38 -0.87
C ASP A 520 15.29 12.75 -0.82
N ALA A 521 15.60 11.85 -1.76
CA ALA A 521 16.92 11.23 -1.88
C ALA A 521 18.05 12.25 -2.06
N ARG A 522 17.85 13.27 -2.91
CA ARG A 522 18.84 14.36 -3.10
C ARG A 522 19.06 15.16 -1.81
N ARG A 523 18.00 15.46 -1.04
CA ARG A 523 18.10 16.13 0.28
C ARG A 523 18.93 15.34 1.27
N HIS A 524 18.86 14.01 1.21
CA HIS A 524 19.66 13.10 2.03
C HIS A 524 21.04 12.77 1.42
N GLY A 525 21.41 13.39 0.29
CA GLY A 525 22.69 13.19 -0.35
C GLY A 525 22.89 11.82 -0.99
N VAL A 526 21.81 11.12 -1.35
CA VAL A 526 21.84 9.87 -2.12
C VAL A 526 22.00 10.21 -3.61
N PRO A 527 23.10 9.78 -4.28
CA PRO A 527 23.29 10.00 -5.70
C PRO A 527 22.22 9.30 -6.54
N LEU A 528 21.64 10.02 -7.49
CA LEU A 528 20.75 9.45 -8.51
C LEU A 528 21.47 9.48 -9.85
N LEU A 529 21.48 8.35 -10.54
CA LEU A 529 22.21 8.16 -11.79
C LEU A 529 21.23 7.91 -12.93
N LEU A 530 21.37 8.66 -14.02
CA LEU A 530 20.57 8.48 -15.22
C LEU A 530 20.70 7.05 -15.78
N PRO A 531 19.72 6.55 -16.55
CA PRO A 531 19.89 5.28 -17.26
C PRO A 531 21.15 5.26 -18.12
N ASP A 532 21.78 4.10 -18.22
CA ASP A 532 22.94 3.84 -19.07
C ASP A 532 22.77 2.47 -19.70
N VAL A 533 22.81 2.37 -21.02
CA VAL A 533 22.58 1.12 -21.74
C VAL A 533 23.65 0.04 -21.45
N ASN A 534 24.82 0.44 -20.91
CA ASN A 534 25.91 -0.47 -20.56
C ASN A 534 25.88 -0.96 -19.11
N VAL A 535 25.10 -0.29 -18.25
CA VAL A 535 25.13 -0.55 -16.79
C VAL A 535 23.74 -0.78 -16.21
N SER A 536 22.72 -0.06 -16.72
CA SER A 536 21.36 -0.17 -16.17
C SER A 536 20.78 -1.54 -16.39
N ARG A 537 20.11 -2.03 -15.33
CA ARG A 537 19.23 -3.20 -15.36
C ARG A 537 17.82 -2.79 -15.74
N ASP A 538 16.90 -3.73 -15.84
CA ASP A 538 15.49 -3.43 -16.01
C ASP A 538 14.93 -2.62 -14.83
N ALA A 539 15.11 -3.10 -13.60
CA ALA A 539 14.75 -2.41 -12.37
C ALA A 539 15.82 -1.40 -11.91
N HIS A 540 15.46 -0.52 -11.00
CA HIS A 540 16.40 0.38 -10.33
C HIS A 540 17.38 -0.41 -9.48
N ALA A 541 18.66 -0.02 -9.48
CA ALA A 541 19.73 -0.80 -8.86
C ALA A 541 20.69 0.07 -8.04
N LEU A 542 21.29 -0.52 -7.01
CA LEU A 542 22.37 0.12 -6.26
C LEU A 542 23.66 0.21 -7.08
N GLU A 543 24.30 1.35 -7.02
CA GLU A 543 25.62 1.61 -7.62
C GLU A 543 26.49 2.42 -6.66
N LEU A 544 27.79 2.08 -6.55
CA LEU A 544 28.74 2.82 -5.72
C LEU A 544 29.33 3.96 -6.52
N VAL A 545 29.10 5.21 -6.08
CA VAL A 545 29.57 6.43 -6.74
C VAL A 545 30.38 7.25 -5.75
N SER A 546 31.67 7.45 -6.05
CA SER A 546 32.57 8.25 -5.19
C SER A 546 32.53 7.83 -3.71
N GLY A 547 32.43 6.53 -3.43
CA GLY A 547 32.37 5.97 -2.09
C GLY A 547 31.00 6.06 -1.39
N LYS A 548 29.97 6.53 -2.09
CA LYS A 548 28.57 6.54 -1.58
C LYS A 548 27.69 5.62 -2.39
N TRP A 549 26.76 4.97 -1.73
CA TRP A 549 25.71 4.21 -2.43
C TRP A 549 24.68 5.17 -3.03
N GLY A 550 24.48 5.04 -4.35
CA GLY A 550 23.47 5.75 -5.12
C GLY A 550 22.51 4.78 -5.81
N VAL A 551 21.57 5.31 -6.57
CA VAL A 551 20.58 4.54 -7.33
C VAL A 551 20.73 4.80 -8.81
N ARG A 552 21.07 3.79 -9.59
CA ARG A 552 20.99 3.78 -11.04
C ARG A 552 19.55 3.59 -11.49
N ILE A 553 19.03 4.50 -12.29
CA ILE A 553 17.68 4.39 -12.84
C ILE A 553 17.61 3.21 -13.81
N GLY A 554 16.61 2.36 -13.61
CA GLY A 554 16.37 1.17 -14.44
C GLY A 554 15.80 1.51 -15.81
N LEU A 555 16.02 0.63 -16.78
CA LEU A 555 15.52 0.80 -18.15
C LEU A 555 14.00 0.80 -18.23
N ALA A 556 13.32 0.03 -17.38
CA ALA A 556 11.85 0.02 -17.30
C ALA A 556 11.22 1.39 -17.00
N GLN A 557 12.01 2.35 -16.47
CA GLN A 557 11.55 3.73 -16.25
C GLN A 557 11.46 4.55 -17.55
N VAL A 558 12.14 4.13 -18.61
CA VAL A 558 12.13 4.84 -19.90
C VAL A 558 10.77 4.67 -20.57
N ARG A 559 10.07 5.77 -20.80
CA ARG A 559 8.72 5.76 -21.38
C ARG A 559 8.69 5.03 -22.73
N GLY A 560 7.81 4.04 -22.85
CA GLY A 560 7.57 3.32 -24.10
C GLY A 560 8.60 2.24 -24.43
N ILE A 561 9.48 1.89 -23.49
CA ILE A 561 10.26 0.66 -23.57
C ILE A 561 9.34 -0.55 -23.36
N THR A 562 9.55 -1.59 -24.13
CA THR A 562 8.88 -2.88 -23.94
C THR A 562 9.76 -3.82 -23.13
N ASP A 563 9.16 -4.81 -22.44
CA ASP A 563 9.91 -5.81 -21.67
C ASP A 563 10.91 -6.57 -22.59
N ALA A 564 10.51 -6.85 -23.83
CA ALA A 564 11.38 -7.49 -24.82
C ALA A 564 12.57 -6.62 -25.22
N GLU A 565 12.39 -5.31 -25.37
CA GLU A 565 13.50 -4.38 -25.65
C GLU A 565 14.44 -4.24 -24.46
N SER A 566 13.90 -4.07 -23.24
CA SER A 566 14.69 -4.01 -22.02
C SER A 566 15.52 -5.29 -21.84
N THR A 567 14.91 -6.46 -21.99
CA THR A 567 15.62 -7.75 -21.91
C THR A 567 16.76 -7.85 -22.94
N ARG A 568 16.53 -7.44 -24.19
CA ARG A 568 17.58 -7.47 -25.23
C ARG A 568 18.72 -6.50 -24.91
N ILE A 569 18.39 -5.30 -24.41
CA ILE A 569 19.40 -4.33 -24.02
C ILE A 569 20.28 -4.88 -22.92
N VAL A 570 19.68 -5.40 -21.86
CA VAL A 570 20.43 -5.97 -20.72
C VAL A 570 21.26 -7.19 -21.12
N ALA A 571 20.70 -8.08 -21.93
CA ALA A 571 21.42 -9.28 -22.41
C ALA A 571 22.58 -8.95 -23.37
N GLY A 572 22.50 -7.82 -24.06
CA GLY A 572 23.54 -7.39 -25.02
C GLY A 572 24.69 -6.59 -24.41
N GLN A 573 24.65 -6.22 -23.15
CA GLN A 573 25.69 -5.44 -22.48
C GLN A 573 27.03 -6.20 -22.40
N PRO A 574 28.20 -5.49 -22.47
CA PRO A 574 28.36 -4.08 -22.82
C PRO A 574 28.34 -3.82 -24.33
N TYR A 575 28.00 -2.59 -24.71
CA TYR A 575 28.04 -2.08 -26.11
C TYR A 575 29.26 -1.17 -26.31
N THR A 576 29.90 -1.25 -27.48
CA THR A 576 31.12 -0.52 -27.78
C THR A 576 30.87 0.73 -28.63
N SER A 577 29.75 0.81 -29.35
CA SER A 577 29.37 1.97 -30.17
C SER A 577 27.84 2.05 -30.32
N LEU A 578 27.36 3.17 -30.88
CA LEU A 578 25.96 3.33 -31.24
C LEU A 578 25.51 2.30 -32.27
N GLU A 579 26.36 1.96 -33.24
CA GLU A 579 26.10 0.96 -34.27
C GLU A 579 26.00 -0.45 -33.66
N ASP A 580 26.91 -0.79 -32.73
CA ASP A 580 26.89 -2.05 -32.00
C ASP A 580 25.60 -2.17 -31.14
N PHE A 581 25.23 -1.13 -30.43
CA PHE A 581 23.96 -1.05 -29.69
C PHE A 581 22.76 -1.26 -30.63
N TRP A 582 22.72 -0.54 -31.77
CA TRP A 582 21.63 -0.62 -32.74
C TRP A 582 21.45 -2.03 -33.29
N HIS A 583 22.53 -2.69 -33.65
CA HIS A 583 22.50 -4.04 -34.25
C HIS A 583 22.17 -5.14 -33.26
N ARG A 584 22.68 -5.08 -32.04
CA ARG A 584 22.48 -6.15 -31.06
C ARG A 584 21.22 -5.97 -30.22
N ALA A 585 20.93 -4.77 -29.74
CA ALA A 585 19.74 -4.50 -28.93
C ALA A 585 18.46 -4.35 -29.78
N ARG A 586 18.60 -3.95 -31.06
CA ARG A 586 17.47 -3.71 -31.97
C ARG A 586 16.36 -2.88 -31.35
N PRO A 587 16.65 -1.70 -30.81
CA PRO A 587 15.64 -0.84 -30.22
C PRO A 587 14.72 -0.28 -31.30
N SER A 588 13.46 -0.01 -30.96
CA SER A 588 12.63 0.83 -31.82
C SER A 588 13.24 2.25 -31.91
N ARG A 589 13.06 2.91 -33.04
CA ARG A 589 13.59 4.27 -33.24
C ARG A 589 13.11 5.24 -32.17
N PRO A 590 11.80 5.30 -31.79
CA PRO A 590 11.34 6.19 -30.73
C PRO A 590 12.02 5.89 -29.37
N LEU A 591 12.33 4.64 -29.08
CA LEU A 591 13.06 4.27 -27.89
C LEU A 591 14.52 4.74 -27.94
N ALA A 592 15.24 4.49 -29.05
CA ALA A 592 16.62 4.95 -29.21
C ALA A 592 16.73 6.48 -29.08
N GLU A 593 15.81 7.25 -29.68
CA GLU A 593 15.77 8.70 -29.55
C GLU A 593 15.52 9.14 -28.09
N ARG A 594 14.65 8.45 -27.32
CA ARG A 594 14.43 8.71 -25.90
C ARG A 594 15.67 8.39 -25.06
N LEU A 595 16.32 7.25 -25.32
CA LEU A 595 17.56 6.86 -24.63
C LEU A 595 18.69 7.89 -24.89
N ALA A 596 18.84 8.37 -26.13
CA ALA A 596 19.79 9.43 -26.46
C ALA A 596 19.46 10.74 -25.75
N ARG A 597 18.18 11.16 -25.73
CA ARG A 597 17.73 12.41 -25.09
C ARG A 597 18.00 12.41 -23.58
N VAL A 598 17.80 11.29 -22.91
CA VAL A 598 17.96 11.17 -21.45
C VAL A 598 19.41 10.88 -21.04
N GLY A 599 20.32 10.68 -21.99
CA GLY A 599 21.73 10.42 -21.70
C GLY A 599 22.11 8.97 -21.51
N ALA A 600 21.19 8.03 -21.77
CA ALA A 600 21.48 6.60 -21.64
C ALA A 600 22.52 6.08 -22.66
N LEU A 601 22.85 6.87 -23.68
CA LEU A 601 23.83 6.60 -24.71
C LEU A 601 25.06 7.53 -24.65
N ASP A 602 25.24 8.32 -23.57
CA ASP A 602 26.30 9.33 -23.44
C ASP A 602 27.73 8.74 -23.59
N ALA A 603 27.89 7.42 -23.32
CA ALA A 603 29.14 6.72 -23.57
C ALA A 603 29.57 6.71 -25.08
N PHE A 604 28.66 6.94 -26.03
CA PHE A 604 28.90 6.87 -27.45
C PHE A 604 29.02 8.22 -28.11
N GLY A 605 28.82 9.33 -27.42
CA GLY A 605 28.96 10.69 -27.89
C GLY A 605 27.97 11.70 -27.31
N SER A 606 27.98 12.93 -27.84
CA SER A 606 27.04 13.96 -27.38
C SER A 606 25.58 13.59 -27.75
N ARG A 607 24.62 13.92 -26.87
CA ARG A 607 23.19 13.60 -27.09
C ARG A 607 22.66 14.15 -28.43
N ARG A 608 23.09 15.35 -28.84
CA ARG A 608 22.67 15.96 -30.12
C ARG A 608 23.26 15.24 -31.31
N ASP A 609 24.54 14.84 -31.24
CA ASP A 609 25.20 14.08 -32.31
C ASP A 609 24.58 12.71 -32.49
N LEU A 610 24.24 12.06 -31.37
CA LEU A 610 23.54 10.75 -31.36
C LEU A 610 22.16 10.85 -32.01
N LEU A 611 21.36 11.88 -31.66
CA LEU A 611 20.03 12.12 -32.26
C LEU A 611 20.14 12.39 -33.78
N LEU A 612 21.17 13.15 -34.23
CA LEU A 612 21.42 13.38 -35.65
C LEU A 612 21.72 12.05 -36.37
N LYS A 613 22.64 11.26 -35.84
CA LYS A 613 23.04 9.97 -36.41
C LYS A 613 21.88 8.98 -36.48
N LEU A 614 21.05 8.88 -35.42
CA LEU A 614 19.84 8.05 -35.44
C LEU A 614 18.89 8.50 -36.57
N THR A 615 18.81 9.78 -36.86
CA THR A 615 18.00 10.32 -37.95
C THR A 615 18.60 10.01 -39.33
N GLU A 616 19.92 10.08 -39.49
CA GLU A 616 20.65 9.82 -40.75
C GLU A 616 20.63 8.32 -41.10
N SER A 617 20.87 7.44 -40.13
CA SER A 617 20.81 5.97 -40.30
C SER A 617 19.46 5.51 -40.83
N HIS A 618 18.39 6.16 -40.41
CA HIS A 618 17.04 5.86 -40.93
C HIS A 618 16.81 6.35 -42.35
N ARG A 619 17.39 7.48 -42.75
CA ARG A 619 17.30 7.99 -44.14
C ARG A 619 18.08 7.12 -45.12
N SER A 620 19.26 6.67 -44.71
CA SER A 620 20.13 5.78 -45.50
C SER A 620 19.55 4.37 -45.68
N GLY A 621 18.78 3.85 -44.69
CA GLY A 621 18.09 2.56 -44.76
C GLY A 621 16.90 2.58 -45.72
N ARG A 622 16.29 3.73 -46.00
CA ARG A 622 15.22 3.84 -47.02
C ARG A 622 15.68 3.87 -48.45
N GLY A 623 17.00 4.07 -48.68
CA GLY A 623 17.59 4.15 -50.03
C GLY A 623 18.23 2.86 -50.55
N ARG A 624 18.34 1.80 -49.76
CA ARG A 624 18.91 0.50 -50.18
C ARG A 624 17.92 -0.64 -49.91
N GLY A 625 17.23 -1.03 -51.00
CA GLY A 625 16.61 -2.34 -51.13
C GLY A 625 15.33 -2.54 -50.36
N ALA A 626 14.27 -2.64 -51.09
CA ALA A 626 13.07 -3.34 -50.75
C ALA A 626 13.41 -4.78 -50.40
N ASP A 627 13.64 -5.04 -49.12
CA ASP A 627 13.44 -6.31 -48.44
C ASP A 627 13.31 -5.94 -46.94
N ALA A 628 12.34 -5.04 -46.68
CA ALA A 628 11.79 -4.92 -45.35
C ALA A 628 10.80 -6.06 -45.21
N GLU A 629 11.18 -7.11 -44.53
CA GLU A 629 10.19 -8.01 -43.92
C GLU A 629 9.18 -7.15 -43.15
N GLN A 630 8.09 -6.85 -43.80
CA GLN A 630 6.85 -6.53 -43.15
C GLN A 630 6.57 -7.70 -42.23
N LEU A 631 6.53 -7.42 -40.93
CA LEU A 631 5.97 -8.36 -39.98
C LEU A 631 4.62 -8.84 -40.54
N PRO A 632 4.42 -10.13 -40.81
CA PRO A 632 3.14 -10.63 -41.29
C PRO A 632 2.11 -10.41 -40.19
N MET A 633 1.12 -9.61 -40.52
CA MET A 633 -0.14 -9.60 -39.81
C MET A 633 -0.82 -10.95 -40.07
N GLY A 634 -0.75 -11.81 -39.07
CA GLY A 634 -1.67 -12.94 -38.93
C GLY A 634 -1.33 -14.21 -39.71
N ALA A 635 -0.65 -15.13 -39.10
CA ALA A 635 -0.92 -16.55 -39.25
C ALA A 635 -0.64 -17.20 -37.90
N VAL A 636 -1.68 -17.75 -37.30
CA VAL A 636 -1.59 -18.66 -36.14
C VAL A 636 -1.15 -20.02 -36.69
N GLU A 637 0.09 -20.38 -36.44
CA GLU A 637 0.50 -21.79 -36.40
C GLU A 637 1.03 -22.13 -35.02
N ARG A 638 0.44 -23.20 -34.48
CA ARG A 638 0.81 -23.81 -33.21
C ARG A 638 2.11 -24.57 -33.41
N GLU A 639 3.03 -24.37 -32.46
CA GLU A 639 3.79 -25.43 -31.79
C GLU A 639 4.85 -24.83 -30.87
N GLY A 640 4.92 -25.35 -29.63
CA GLY A 640 6.14 -25.61 -28.90
C GLY A 640 6.71 -24.53 -27.99
N ASP A 641 6.51 -24.68 -26.69
CA ASP A 641 7.37 -24.35 -25.56
C ASP A 641 8.15 -23.03 -25.53
N GLY A 642 7.80 -22.14 -24.60
CA GLY A 642 8.59 -20.99 -24.20
C GLY A 642 7.88 -20.12 -23.19
N GLU A 643 8.36 -20.14 -21.98
CA GLU A 643 7.92 -19.32 -20.86
C GLU A 643 7.78 -17.82 -21.23
N GLN A 644 6.61 -17.25 -21.08
CA GLN A 644 6.39 -15.80 -21.17
C GLN A 644 5.75 -15.26 -19.89
N ARG A 645 6.50 -14.41 -19.22
CA ARG A 645 6.01 -13.55 -18.15
C ARG A 645 5.09 -12.47 -18.75
N GLY A 646 3.80 -12.54 -18.44
CA GLY A 646 2.79 -11.62 -18.96
C GLY A 646 2.65 -10.35 -18.13
N ARG A 647 2.76 -9.23 -18.82
CA ARG A 647 2.32 -7.91 -18.34
C ARG A 647 0.92 -7.67 -18.89
N VAL A 648 -0.03 -7.30 -18.01
CA VAL A 648 -1.40 -6.97 -18.45
C VAL A 648 -1.39 -5.57 -19.04
N GLU A 649 -1.47 -5.46 -20.34
CA GLU A 649 -1.88 -4.23 -21.03
C GLU A 649 -3.14 -4.52 -21.87
N HIS A 650 -4.14 -3.63 -21.74
CA HIS A 650 -5.32 -3.61 -22.58
C HIS A 650 -4.95 -3.39 -24.04
N ALA A 651 -5.15 -4.41 -24.87
CA ALA A 651 -5.16 -4.26 -26.32
C ALA A 651 -6.58 -4.43 -26.85
N GLU A 652 -7.17 -3.33 -27.31
CA GLU A 652 -8.38 -3.33 -28.12
C GLU A 652 -8.12 -3.97 -29.49
N ARG A 653 -8.85 -5.01 -29.82
CA ARG A 653 -8.93 -5.47 -31.21
C ARG A 653 -10.26 -5.10 -31.82
N ARG A 654 -10.21 -4.27 -32.83
CA ARG A 654 -11.29 -4.07 -33.83
C ARG A 654 -11.42 -5.32 -34.69
N GLY A 655 -12.63 -5.84 -34.79
CA GLY A 655 -13.03 -6.77 -35.83
C GLY A 655 -14.25 -6.21 -36.56
N ARG A 656 -14.05 -5.67 -37.76
CA ARG A 656 -15.09 -5.47 -38.75
C ARG A 656 -15.31 -6.80 -39.49
N ALA A 657 -16.52 -7.26 -39.56
CA ALA A 657 -16.97 -8.19 -40.59
C ALA A 657 -18.36 -7.78 -41.04
N GLU A 658 -18.39 -7.28 -42.24
CA GLU A 658 -19.60 -7.17 -43.04
C GLU A 658 -20.02 -8.59 -43.46
N HIS A 659 -21.31 -8.92 -43.33
CA HIS A 659 -21.98 -9.84 -44.20
C HIS A 659 -23.48 -9.56 -44.26
N GLU A 660 -23.91 -9.21 -45.45
CA GLU A 660 -25.28 -9.16 -45.88
C GLU A 660 -25.93 -10.56 -45.84
N GLY A 661 -27.18 -10.63 -45.46
CA GLY A 661 -28.01 -11.83 -45.56
C GLY A 661 -29.45 -11.54 -45.18
N ARG A 662 -30.20 -11.16 -46.21
CA ARG A 662 -31.65 -11.01 -46.26
C ARG A 662 -32.34 -12.36 -46.05
N VAL A 663 -33.38 -12.45 -45.19
CA VAL A 663 -34.65 -13.19 -45.50
C VAL A 663 -35.76 -12.73 -44.54
N GLU A 664 -36.95 -12.64 -45.12
CA GLU A 664 -38.23 -12.14 -44.64
C GLU A 664 -38.97 -13.13 -43.70
N GLY A 665 -39.98 -12.59 -42.99
CA GLY A 665 -41.14 -13.35 -42.56
C GLY A 665 -41.55 -13.17 -41.10
N GLY A 666 -42.43 -12.30 -40.75
CA GLY A 666 -43.87 -12.47 -40.58
C GLY A 666 -44.31 -12.99 -39.22
N GLY A 667 -45.12 -12.19 -38.50
CA GLY A 667 -45.97 -12.73 -37.44
C GLY A 667 -46.30 -11.77 -36.28
N ARG A 668 -47.40 -11.04 -36.47
CA ARG A 668 -48.09 -10.30 -35.39
C ARG A 668 -48.70 -11.26 -34.38
N THR A 669 -48.71 -10.91 -33.09
CA THR A 669 -49.92 -11.01 -32.25
C THR A 669 -49.84 -10.03 -31.08
N GLU A 670 -50.97 -9.38 -30.90
CA GLU A 670 -51.32 -8.43 -29.84
C GLU A 670 -51.61 -9.12 -28.51
N GLY A 671 -51.44 -8.40 -27.39
CA GLY A 671 -52.01 -8.81 -26.10
C GLY A 671 -51.85 -7.69 -25.04
N ARG A 672 -52.88 -6.91 -24.88
CA ARG A 672 -53.28 -6.00 -23.79
C ARG A 672 -52.94 -6.64 -22.42
N GLY A 673 -52.48 -5.95 -21.34
CA GLY A 673 -52.97 -4.78 -20.64
C GLY A 673 -52.95 -5.08 -19.16
N SER A 674 -52.51 -4.20 -18.36
CA SER A 674 -53.29 -3.55 -17.29
C SER A 674 -52.39 -2.80 -16.31
N ALA A 675 -52.86 -1.62 -16.00
CA ALA A 675 -52.28 -0.66 -15.08
C ALA A 675 -52.50 -1.07 -13.63
N GLY A 676 -51.48 -0.86 -12.78
CA GLY A 676 -51.58 -0.86 -11.33
C GLY A 676 -50.78 0.27 -10.75
N ARG A 677 -51.47 1.30 -10.32
CA ARG A 677 -51.03 2.51 -9.65
C ARG A 677 -50.85 2.17 -8.17
N VAL A 678 -49.69 2.46 -7.53
CA VAL A 678 -49.61 2.63 -6.08
C VAL A 678 -48.58 3.73 -5.73
N GLU A 679 -48.99 4.45 -4.73
CA GLU A 679 -48.60 5.77 -4.27
C GLU A 679 -47.20 5.95 -3.71
N ARG A 680 -46.78 7.22 -3.72
CA ARG A 680 -45.60 7.78 -3.04
C ARG A 680 -45.68 7.66 -1.52
N ALA A 681 -44.54 7.41 -0.91
CA ALA A 681 -44.25 7.93 0.43
C ALA A 681 -42.79 8.35 0.48
N ASP A 682 -42.58 9.64 0.69
CA ASP A 682 -41.30 10.28 1.00
C ASP A 682 -40.83 9.85 2.38
N HIS A 683 -39.57 9.43 2.50
CA HIS A 683 -38.80 9.66 3.72
C HIS A 683 -37.30 9.75 3.41
N ALA A 684 -36.75 10.91 3.72
CA ALA A 684 -35.33 11.19 3.73
C ALA A 684 -34.64 10.42 4.86
N GLY A 685 -33.60 9.67 4.53
CA GLY A 685 -32.72 9.01 5.49
C GLY A 685 -31.31 8.96 4.94
N ARG A 686 -30.42 9.79 5.50
CA ARG A 686 -28.98 9.70 5.33
C ARG A 686 -28.51 8.33 5.77
N VAL A 687 -27.79 7.63 4.94
CA VAL A 687 -27.02 6.45 5.33
C VAL A 687 -25.61 6.62 4.79
N GLU A 688 -24.68 6.76 5.71
CA GLU A 688 -23.25 6.65 5.48
C GLU A 688 -22.91 5.18 5.25
N ASP A 689 -22.15 4.92 4.18
CA ASP A 689 -21.78 3.58 3.73
C ASP A 689 -20.42 3.21 4.33
N GLU A 690 -20.41 2.50 5.43
CA GLU A 690 -19.28 1.69 5.89
C GLU A 690 -19.69 0.23 5.96
N GLY A 691 -18.84 -0.59 5.35
CA GLY A 691 -18.91 -1.99 5.09
C GLY A 691 -19.67 -2.86 6.11
N ARG A 692 -20.72 -3.45 5.64
CA ARG A 692 -21.49 -4.47 6.33
C ARG A 692 -20.76 -5.81 6.28
N ALA A 693 -20.29 -6.24 7.41
CA ALA A 693 -20.14 -7.66 7.69
C ALA A 693 -20.84 -7.89 9.04
N GLU A 694 -22.06 -8.41 8.96
CA GLU A 694 -22.67 -9.22 10.02
C GLU A 694 -24.14 -9.39 9.68
N ARG A 695 -24.50 -10.58 9.25
CA ARG A 695 -25.89 -11.05 9.31
C ARG A 695 -25.93 -12.47 9.86
N ALA A 696 -26.68 -12.54 10.94
CA ALA A 696 -27.59 -13.58 11.32
C ALA A 696 -27.04 -14.85 11.94
N GLU A 697 -27.24 -14.96 13.23
CA GLU A 697 -27.60 -16.23 13.86
C GLU A 697 -29.03 -16.13 14.42
N ARG A 698 -29.90 -17.02 13.98
CA ARG A 698 -31.16 -17.38 14.67
C ARG A 698 -31.12 -18.81 15.14
N GLY A 699 -31.38 -19.00 16.45
CA GLY A 699 -32.08 -20.10 17.07
C GLY A 699 -31.22 -21.34 17.35
N GLY A 700 -31.20 -21.89 18.49
CA GLY A 700 -32.02 -22.05 19.61
C GLY A 700 -31.71 -23.34 20.39
N HIS A 701 -31.98 -23.30 21.68
CA HIS A 701 -32.20 -24.38 22.63
C HIS A 701 -31.04 -25.11 23.31
N ALA A 702 -30.82 -24.75 24.55
CA ALA A 702 -31.05 -25.47 25.82
C ALA A 702 -30.50 -26.89 25.96
N GLY A 703 -29.65 -27.06 27.00
CA GLY A 703 -29.36 -28.34 27.64
C GLY A 703 -28.39 -28.18 28.80
N ARG A 704 -28.94 -28.35 30.01
CA ARG A 704 -28.24 -28.39 31.30
C ARG A 704 -27.36 -29.64 31.41
N ALA A 705 -26.26 -29.57 32.14
CA ALA A 705 -26.03 -30.41 33.34
C ALA A 705 -24.65 -30.14 33.97
N GLU A 706 -24.67 -30.28 35.25
CA GLU A 706 -23.81 -29.95 36.36
C GLU A 706 -22.59 -30.88 36.58
N GLY A 707 -21.67 -30.39 37.41
CA GLY A 707 -20.84 -31.19 38.35
C GLY A 707 -19.36 -31.09 38.06
N GLY A 708 -18.50 -30.47 38.89
CA GLY A 708 -18.11 -30.82 40.20
C GLY A 708 -16.62 -31.14 40.22
N GLY A 709 -15.79 -30.37 40.89
CA GLY A 709 -15.06 -30.73 42.04
C GLY A 709 -13.52 -30.91 42.00
N SER A 710 -12.87 -30.05 42.75
CA SER A 710 -11.72 -30.22 43.71
C SER A 710 -10.31 -30.44 43.13
N ALA A 711 -9.43 -29.49 43.35
CA ALA A 711 -8.50 -29.23 44.47
C ALA A 711 -7.32 -30.21 44.59
N GLY A 712 -6.11 -29.65 44.68
CA GLY A 712 -4.93 -30.36 45.17
C GLY A 712 -3.60 -29.59 44.92
N CYS A 713 -3.08 -29.12 46.00
CA CYS A 713 -1.92 -28.35 46.34
C CYS A 713 -0.51 -28.96 46.07
N VAL A 714 0.53 -28.07 45.95
CA VAL A 714 1.82 -28.04 46.70
C VAL A 714 2.97 -28.90 46.07
N GLU A 715 4.19 -28.52 45.91
CA GLU A 715 5.19 -27.75 46.65
C GLU A 715 6.50 -27.56 45.83
N ARG A 716 7.33 -26.62 46.31
CA ARG A 716 8.65 -26.19 45.90
C ARG A 716 9.78 -27.24 45.93
N ALA A 717 10.82 -27.03 45.14
CA ALA A 717 12.20 -27.03 45.64
C ALA A 717 13.21 -26.43 44.65
N GLU A 718 14.08 -25.56 45.20
CA GLU A 718 15.26 -24.94 44.63
C GLU A 718 16.40 -25.97 44.43
N HIS A 719 17.30 -25.80 43.48
CA HIS A 719 18.76 -25.66 43.76
C HIS A 719 19.62 -25.32 42.53
N ALA A 720 20.65 -24.55 42.82
CA ALA A 720 21.66 -23.98 41.96
C ALA A 720 22.73 -24.97 41.48
N GLY A 721 23.46 -24.63 40.42
CA GLY A 721 24.73 -25.25 40.05
C GLY A 721 25.43 -24.58 38.86
N ARG A 722 26.47 -23.83 39.18
CA ARG A 722 27.48 -23.32 38.23
C ARG A 722 28.34 -24.46 37.67
N ALA A 723 28.81 -24.34 36.44
CA ALA A 723 30.17 -24.75 36.05
C ALA A 723 30.58 -24.06 34.73
N GLU A 724 31.77 -23.50 34.78
CA GLU A 724 32.58 -22.90 33.71
C GLU A 724 33.23 -24.00 32.87
N GLY A 725 33.57 -23.68 31.61
CA GLY A 725 34.38 -24.54 30.77
C GLY A 725 34.84 -23.83 29.51
N GLU A 726 36.07 -23.32 29.55
CA GLU A 726 36.85 -22.79 28.44
C GLU A 726 37.19 -23.86 27.40
N GLY A 727 37.19 -23.54 26.14
CA GLY A 727 37.71 -24.35 25.07
C GLY A 727 38.21 -23.56 23.86
N ARG A 728 39.52 -23.36 23.89
CA ARG A 728 40.36 -22.73 22.87
C ARG A 728 40.57 -23.73 21.69
N VAL A 729 40.43 -23.30 20.46
CA VAL A 729 41.07 -24.00 19.31
C VAL A 729 41.54 -23.01 18.25
N GLU A 730 42.69 -23.36 17.74
CA GLU A 730 43.74 -22.61 17.07
C GLU A 730 43.42 -22.21 15.58
N ARG A 731 44.21 -21.18 15.19
CA ARG A 731 44.42 -20.68 13.82
C ARG A 731 45.12 -21.72 12.95
N ALA A 732 44.76 -21.68 11.64
CA ALA A 732 45.65 -22.04 10.57
C ALA A 732 45.62 -21.01 9.45
N GLU A 733 46.71 -20.31 9.31
CA GLU A 733 47.05 -19.40 8.21
C GLU A 733 47.49 -20.17 6.99
N ARG A 734 47.05 -19.77 5.80
CA ARG A 734 47.86 -19.90 4.59
C ARG A 734 47.70 -18.71 3.68
N GLY A 735 48.82 -18.05 3.45
CA GLY A 735 49.02 -16.85 2.71
C GLY A 735 49.01 -17.06 1.19
N GLY A 736 48.68 -15.99 0.51
CA GLY A 736 48.90 -15.77 -0.91
C GLY A 736 49.19 -14.31 -1.16
N ARG A 737 50.45 -14.03 -1.43
CA ARG A 737 51.00 -12.70 -1.78
C ARG A 737 50.49 -12.30 -3.14
N VAL A 738 50.01 -11.07 -3.26
CA VAL A 738 50.02 -10.32 -4.53
C VAL A 738 50.60 -8.94 -4.25
N GLU A 739 51.62 -8.62 -5.08
CA GLU A 739 52.51 -7.48 -4.95
C GLU A 739 51.82 -6.13 -5.18
N HIS A 740 52.09 -5.18 -4.29
CA HIS A 740 51.82 -3.75 -4.47
C HIS A 740 52.98 -3.10 -5.22
N ALA A 741 52.73 -2.52 -6.40
CA ALA A 741 53.60 -1.54 -6.98
C ALA A 741 53.30 -0.16 -6.41
N ARG A 742 54.26 0.41 -5.67
CA ARG A 742 54.28 1.82 -5.26
C ARG A 742 54.65 2.72 -6.44
N CYS A 743 53.91 3.75 -6.70
CA CYS A 743 54.39 4.92 -7.39
C CYS A 743 54.29 6.15 -6.48
N ALA A 744 55.38 6.89 -6.49
CA ALA A 744 55.74 7.95 -5.59
C ALA A 744 54.94 9.24 -5.79
N GLU A 745 54.80 9.97 -4.68
CA GLU A 745 54.32 11.37 -4.61
C GLU A 745 55.24 12.32 -5.33
N SER A 746 54.64 13.19 -6.17
CA SER A 746 55.22 14.52 -6.48
C SER A 746 54.10 15.53 -6.55
N GLY A 747 54.14 16.48 -5.61
CA GLY A 747 53.21 17.60 -5.51
C GLY A 747 53.27 18.56 -6.68
N GLY A 748 52.12 18.99 -7.13
CA GLY A 748 51.98 20.08 -8.10
C GLY A 748 50.53 20.57 -8.09
N ARG A 749 50.33 21.78 -7.56
CA ARG A 749 49.10 22.56 -7.68
C ARG A 749 48.81 22.79 -9.16
N VAL A 750 47.64 22.41 -9.66
CA VAL A 750 47.12 22.92 -10.94
C VAL A 750 45.60 23.13 -10.78
N ASP A 751 45.19 24.31 -11.25
CA ASP A 751 43.85 24.86 -11.24
C ASP A 751 42.80 23.98 -11.93
N GLY A 752 41.55 24.10 -11.48
CA GLY A 752 40.42 23.37 -11.93
C GLY A 752 40.03 23.68 -13.40
N ALA A 753 40.38 22.75 -14.28
CA ALA A 753 39.76 22.60 -15.58
C ALA A 753 39.30 21.11 -15.63
N ALA A 754 37.99 20.88 -15.72
CA ALA A 754 37.41 19.55 -15.87
C ALA A 754 38.05 18.85 -17.08
N ARG A 755 38.89 17.84 -16.79
CA ARG A 755 39.30 16.86 -17.79
C ARG A 755 38.07 16.04 -18.21
N ALA A 756 37.61 16.32 -19.42
CA ALA A 756 36.79 15.38 -20.16
C ALA A 756 37.67 14.14 -20.40
N GLU A 757 37.42 13.04 -19.69
CA GLU A 757 38.01 11.75 -20.02
C GLU A 757 37.51 11.35 -21.39
N CYS A 758 38.37 11.37 -22.41
CA CYS A 758 38.09 10.86 -23.75
C CYS A 758 37.83 9.34 -23.63
N HIS A 759 36.57 8.94 -23.61
CA HIS A 759 36.19 7.55 -23.82
C HIS A 759 36.65 7.10 -25.22
N PRO A 760 37.32 5.95 -25.33
CA PRO A 760 37.92 5.49 -26.60
C PRO A 760 36.90 5.17 -27.71
N TYR A 761 35.62 5.29 -27.45
CA TYR A 761 34.52 4.96 -28.36
C TYR A 761 33.65 6.18 -28.75
N ALA A 762 34.10 7.39 -28.41
CA ALA A 762 33.31 8.59 -28.73
C ALA A 762 33.26 8.85 -30.24
N THR A 763 32.07 9.08 -30.72
CA THR A 763 31.83 9.45 -32.16
C THR A 763 32.39 10.84 -32.44
N PRO A 764 33.00 11.11 -33.64
CA PRO A 764 33.43 12.44 -34.04
C PRO A 764 32.26 13.45 -33.89
N GLY A 765 32.50 14.55 -33.17
CA GLY A 765 31.50 15.56 -32.91
C GLY A 765 31.15 16.36 -34.17
N THR A 766 29.88 16.70 -34.33
CA THR A 766 29.37 17.55 -35.44
C THR A 766 29.59 19.04 -35.20
N GLY A 767 30.11 19.41 -34.01
CA GLY A 767 30.24 20.82 -33.60
C GLY A 767 28.95 21.42 -33.03
N LEU A 768 27.88 20.63 -32.87
CA LEU A 768 26.65 21.07 -32.19
C LEU A 768 26.90 21.34 -30.70
N PRO A 769 26.39 22.45 -30.17
CA PRO A 769 26.54 22.73 -28.75
C PRO A 769 25.86 21.64 -27.90
N PRO A 770 26.37 21.31 -26.71
CA PRO A 770 25.74 20.33 -25.83
C PRO A 770 24.34 20.78 -25.41
N MET A 771 23.49 19.85 -25.01
CA MET A 771 22.17 20.18 -24.41
C MET A 771 22.39 21.01 -23.14
N THR A 772 21.62 22.11 -23.05
CA THR A 772 21.60 22.93 -21.84
C THR A 772 21.05 22.14 -20.65
N PRO A 773 21.40 22.52 -19.43
CA PRO A 773 20.83 21.87 -18.24
C PRO A 773 19.28 21.88 -18.21
N ALA A 774 18.63 22.93 -18.72
CA ALA A 774 17.17 23.00 -18.83
C ALA A 774 16.62 22.00 -19.86
N GLU A 775 17.26 21.83 -21.01
CA GLU A 775 16.89 20.81 -22.00
C GLU A 775 17.08 19.38 -21.46
N GLN A 776 18.15 19.15 -20.68
CA GLN A 776 18.39 17.86 -20.04
C GLN A 776 17.28 17.52 -19.03
N LEU A 777 16.94 18.48 -18.16
CA LEU A 777 15.85 18.31 -17.20
C LEU A 777 14.49 18.09 -17.90
N ALA A 778 14.22 18.83 -18.98
CA ALA A 778 13.00 18.62 -19.78
C ALA A 778 12.96 17.21 -20.40
N ALA A 779 14.11 16.68 -20.83
CA ALA A 779 14.21 15.32 -21.35
C ALA A 779 13.99 14.27 -20.24
N GLU A 780 14.53 14.49 -19.05
CA GLU A 780 14.28 13.62 -17.88
C GLU A 780 12.78 13.55 -17.53
N LEU A 781 12.12 14.69 -17.46
CA LEU A 781 10.68 14.75 -17.17
C LEU A 781 9.83 14.10 -18.27
N ASP A 782 10.16 14.32 -19.54
CA ASP A 782 9.45 13.72 -20.67
C ASP A 782 9.65 12.21 -20.76
N VAL A 783 10.89 11.75 -20.58
CA VAL A 783 11.29 10.35 -20.82
C VAL A 783 11.13 9.49 -19.57
N LEU A 784 11.54 9.99 -18.40
CA LEU A 784 11.55 9.24 -17.15
C LEU A 784 10.35 9.58 -16.24
N GLY A 785 9.66 10.70 -16.49
CA GLY A 785 8.58 11.19 -15.63
C GLY A 785 9.06 11.71 -14.28
N MET A 786 10.39 11.92 -14.12
CA MET A 786 10.97 12.47 -12.89
C MET A 786 12.25 13.25 -13.17
N ASP A 787 12.55 14.18 -12.29
CA ASP A 787 13.75 15.01 -12.27
C ASP A 787 14.87 14.26 -11.50
N VAL A 788 15.83 13.70 -12.21
CA VAL A 788 16.93 12.89 -11.66
C VAL A 788 18.13 13.75 -11.30
N SER A 789 18.56 14.63 -12.21
CA SER A 789 19.78 15.42 -12.06
C SER A 789 19.66 16.56 -11.05
N ARG A 790 18.51 17.24 -11.00
CA ARG A 790 18.26 18.40 -10.13
C ARG A 790 16.76 18.65 -9.98
N HIS A 791 16.39 19.43 -8.97
CA HIS A 791 14.98 19.77 -8.75
C HIS A 791 14.46 20.74 -9.82
N LEU A 792 13.20 20.56 -10.26
CA LEU A 792 12.57 21.39 -11.29
C LEU A 792 12.59 22.90 -10.98
N LEU A 793 12.50 23.28 -9.70
CA LEU A 793 12.52 24.68 -9.28
C LEU A 793 13.94 25.26 -9.12
N ASP A 794 15.02 24.48 -9.30
CA ASP A 794 16.39 24.99 -9.17
C ASP A 794 16.70 26.11 -10.19
N ASP A 795 16.14 26.03 -11.40
CA ASP A 795 16.27 27.03 -12.43
C ASP A 795 15.51 28.33 -12.15
N HIS A 796 14.63 28.34 -11.18
CA HIS A 796 13.73 29.45 -10.86
C HIS A 796 14.00 30.06 -9.49
N ARG A 797 15.11 29.67 -8.81
CA ARG A 797 15.47 30.18 -7.47
C ARG A 797 15.55 31.71 -7.40
N ALA A 798 16.12 32.36 -8.41
CA ALA A 798 16.20 33.80 -8.44
C ALA A 798 14.82 34.46 -8.45
N LEU A 799 13.93 34.03 -9.34
CA LEU A 799 12.55 34.51 -9.40
C LEU A 799 11.80 34.27 -8.07
N LEU A 800 11.94 33.11 -7.47
CA LEU A 800 11.28 32.81 -6.22
C LEU A 800 11.78 33.66 -5.06
N ALA A 801 13.10 33.95 -5.04
CA ALA A 801 13.69 34.88 -4.07
C ALA A 801 13.18 36.32 -4.28
N ASP A 802 13.13 36.81 -5.52
CA ASP A 802 12.60 38.13 -5.87
C ASP A 802 11.11 38.30 -5.48
N LEU A 803 10.34 37.19 -5.56
CA LEU A 803 8.94 37.17 -5.12
C LEU A 803 8.77 37.08 -3.59
N GLY A 804 9.88 36.87 -2.86
CA GLY A 804 9.86 36.66 -1.42
C GLY A 804 9.25 35.29 -1.01
N ALA A 805 9.38 34.27 -1.87
CA ALA A 805 8.91 32.93 -1.54
C ALA A 805 9.76 32.35 -0.40
N THR A 806 9.09 31.78 0.60
CA THR A 806 9.70 31.17 1.78
C THR A 806 10.03 29.71 1.47
N PRO A 807 11.31 29.28 1.58
CA PRO A 807 11.69 27.88 1.45
C PRO A 807 11.00 27.01 2.51
N ALA A 808 10.68 25.77 2.15
CA ALA A 808 10.01 24.84 3.07
C ALA A 808 10.83 24.59 4.36
N ALA A 809 12.17 24.54 4.23
CA ALA A 809 13.08 24.38 5.38
C ALA A 809 13.02 25.53 6.39
N ASP A 810 12.62 26.73 5.98
CA ASP A 810 12.59 27.91 6.85
C ASP A 810 11.25 28.08 7.60
N LEU A 811 10.18 27.40 7.15
CA LEU A 811 8.85 27.50 7.74
C LEU A 811 8.81 27.20 9.24
N PRO A 812 9.51 26.15 9.76
CA PRO A 812 9.47 25.83 11.19
C PRO A 812 10.00 26.95 12.08
N GLY A 813 10.90 27.80 11.57
CA GLY A 813 11.51 28.93 12.30
C GLY A 813 10.64 30.17 12.40
N LEU A 814 9.56 30.24 11.61
CA LEU A 814 8.70 31.43 11.59
C LEU A 814 7.64 31.37 12.69
N ARG A 815 7.17 32.55 13.15
CA ARG A 815 6.14 32.64 14.19
C ARG A 815 4.77 32.18 13.69
N HIS A 816 3.97 31.66 14.59
CA HIS A 816 2.53 31.39 14.34
C HIS A 816 1.83 32.66 13.83
N GLY A 817 0.97 32.55 12.84
CA GLY A 817 0.25 33.65 12.23
C GLY A 817 1.06 34.44 11.20
N ALA A 818 2.31 34.07 10.93
CA ALA A 818 3.09 34.73 9.88
C ALA A 818 2.45 34.49 8.50
N THR A 819 2.35 35.57 7.72
CA THR A 819 1.97 35.45 6.31
C THR A 819 3.19 35.00 5.51
N VAL A 820 3.04 33.91 4.78
CA VAL A 820 4.08 33.29 3.97
C VAL A 820 3.64 33.16 2.51
N LEU A 821 4.61 33.15 1.62
CA LEU A 821 4.44 32.81 0.22
C LEU A 821 5.27 31.57 -0.03
N VAL A 822 4.66 30.43 -0.35
CA VAL A 822 5.33 29.15 -0.58
C VAL A 822 5.18 28.73 -2.02
N ALA A 823 6.24 28.22 -2.61
CA ALA A 823 6.26 27.73 -3.98
C ALA A 823 6.67 26.27 -4.00
N GLY A 824 6.10 25.50 -4.92
CA GLY A 824 6.50 24.10 -5.03
C GLY A 824 5.85 23.39 -6.20
N VAL A 825 6.36 22.20 -6.47
CA VAL A 825 5.70 21.24 -7.33
C VAL A 825 4.69 20.47 -6.49
N LYS A 826 3.47 20.37 -6.97
CA LYS A 826 2.41 19.66 -6.27
C LYS A 826 2.74 18.17 -6.12
N ALA A 827 3.00 17.74 -4.89
CA ALA A 827 3.32 16.37 -4.53
C ALA A 827 2.07 15.52 -4.29
N ALA A 828 1.06 16.11 -3.63
CA ALA A 828 -0.20 15.43 -3.33
C ALA A 828 -1.35 16.44 -3.19
N THR A 829 -2.58 15.98 -3.45
CA THR A 829 -3.83 16.72 -3.15
C THR A 829 -4.86 15.73 -2.61
N GLN A 830 -5.50 16.06 -1.49
CA GLN A 830 -6.46 15.19 -0.81
C GLN A 830 -7.65 16.01 -0.30
N THR A 831 -8.83 15.39 -0.30
CA THR A 831 -10.07 15.96 0.27
C THR A 831 -10.72 14.94 1.20
N PRO A 832 -10.09 14.59 2.34
CA PRO A 832 -10.65 13.64 3.27
C PRO A 832 -11.92 14.22 3.92
N PRO A 833 -12.85 13.37 4.39
CA PRO A 833 -13.95 13.79 5.22
C PRO A 833 -13.40 14.40 6.52
N VAL A 834 -13.91 15.58 6.91
CA VAL A 834 -13.51 16.24 8.16
C VAL A 834 -14.70 16.33 9.12
N ARG A 835 -14.41 16.45 10.43
CA ARG A 835 -15.41 16.49 11.52
C ARG A 835 -16.52 17.50 11.31
N SER A 836 -16.22 18.66 10.74
CA SER A 836 -17.22 19.73 10.49
C SER A 836 -18.20 19.40 9.37
N GLY A 837 -18.01 18.32 8.60
CA GLY A 837 -18.73 18.04 7.36
C GLY A 837 -18.40 19.02 6.22
N ARG A 838 -17.58 20.04 6.46
CA ARG A 838 -17.15 21.00 5.45
C ARG A 838 -15.99 20.42 4.65
N ARG A 839 -15.93 20.75 3.37
CA ARG A 839 -14.83 20.30 2.50
C ARG A 839 -13.55 21.06 2.82
N VAL A 840 -12.47 20.34 3.09
CA VAL A 840 -11.10 20.90 3.18
C VAL A 840 -10.23 20.27 2.11
N VAL A 841 -9.48 21.08 1.36
CA VAL A 841 -8.50 20.61 0.38
C VAL A 841 -7.12 20.70 1.01
N PHE A 842 -6.46 19.54 1.14
CA PHE A 842 -5.06 19.47 1.56
C PHE A 842 -4.18 19.32 0.34
N ALA A 843 -3.10 20.08 0.29
CA ALA A 843 -2.08 19.97 -0.75
C ALA A 843 -0.69 19.94 -0.12
N THR A 844 0.21 19.17 -0.68
CA THR A 844 1.63 19.16 -0.32
C THR A 844 2.43 19.67 -1.50
N LEU A 845 3.26 20.65 -1.27
CA LEU A 845 4.21 21.21 -2.25
C LEU A 845 5.62 20.73 -1.92
N ASP A 846 6.36 20.36 -2.96
CA ASP A 846 7.75 19.94 -2.90
C ASP A 846 8.63 21.05 -3.50
N ASP A 847 9.58 21.54 -2.73
CA ASP A 847 10.61 22.47 -3.19
C ASP A 847 12.01 21.85 -2.98
N PRO A 848 13.09 22.46 -3.48
CA PRO A 848 14.44 21.92 -3.30
C PRO A 848 14.86 21.68 -1.85
N THR A 849 14.21 22.36 -0.89
CA THR A 849 14.58 22.36 0.55
C THR A 849 13.69 21.43 1.39
N GLY A 850 12.49 21.11 0.93
CA GLY A 850 11.56 20.26 1.71
C GLY A 850 10.13 20.23 1.19
N LEU A 851 9.25 19.81 2.07
CA LEU A 851 7.81 19.72 1.81
C LEU A 851 7.05 20.78 2.62
N SER A 852 6.10 21.45 1.97
CA SER A 852 5.16 22.38 2.60
C SER A 852 3.76 21.78 2.57
N ASP A 853 3.17 21.52 3.72
CA ASP A 853 1.80 21.03 3.84
C ASP A 853 0.81 22.21 3.98
N LEU A 854 -0.19 22.22 3.10
CA LEU A 854 -1.18 23.29 2.99
C LEU A 854 -2.60 22.78 3.24
N ALA A 855 -3.44 23.64 3.84
CA ALA A 855 -4.86 23.40 3.99
C ALA A 855 -5.65 24.58 3.39
N PHE A 856 -6.60 24.28 2.51
CA PHE A 856 -7.51 25.24 1.93
C PHE A 856 -8.92 24.97 2.48
N PHE A 857 -9.44 25.91 3.26
CA PHE A 857 -10.77 25.82 3.81
C PHE A 857 -11.81 26.38 2.81
N GLU A 858 -13.08 26.09 3.05
CA GLU A 858 -14.20 26.37 2.16
C GLU A 858 -14.23 27.81 1.66
N ASP A 859 -13.91 28.79 2.52
CA ASP A 859 -13.85 30.21 2.18
C ASP A 859 -12.83 30.56 1.08
N SER A 860 -11.78 29.75 0.93
CA SER A 860 -10.74 29.93 -0.09
C SER A 860 -11.02 29.17 -1.40
N HIS A 861 -11.94 28.20 -1.40
CA HIS A 861 -12.20 27.32 -2.55
C HIS A 861 -12.63 28.08 -3.82
N PRO A 862 -13.52 29.10 -3.76
CA PRO A 862 -13.93 29.82 -4.98
C PRO A 862 -12.77 30.44 -5.75
N ARG A 863 -11.69 30.78 -5.02
CA ARG A 863 -10.50 31.45 -5.58
C ARG A 863 -9.35 30.50 -5.88
N CYS A 864 -9.20 29.44 -5.08
CA CYS A 864 -8.01 28.59 -5.09
C CYS A 864 -8.25 27.20 -5.70
N ALA A 865 -9.44 26.63 -5.55
CA ALA A 865 -9.65 25.20 -5.82
C ALA A 865 -9.28 24.80 -7.25
N HIS A 866 -9.73 25.58 -8.26
CA HIS A 866 -9.38 25.29 -9.65
C HIS A 866 -7.87 25.21 -9.86
N THR A 867 -7.13 26.23 -9.42
CA THR A 867 -5.66 26.27 -9.56
C THR A 867 -5.00 25.13 -8.81
N VAL A 868 -5.43 24.87 -7.56
CA VAL A 868 -4.87 23.78 -6.73
C VAL A 868 -5.07 22.40 -7.36
N PHE A 869 -6.22 22.15 -8.00
CA PHE A 869 -6.46 20.85 -8.63
C PHE A 869 -5.74 20.70 -9.98
N HIS A 870 -5.72 21.74 -10.81
CA HIS A 870 -5.28 21.63 -12.22
C HIS A 870 -3.83 22.01 -12.48
N SER A 871 -3.20 22.85 -11.64
CA SER A 871 -1.79 23.24 -11.83
C SER A 871 -0.83 22.25 -11.16
N ALA A 872 0.27 21.93 -11.84
CA ALA A 872 1.33 21.08 -11.32
C ALA A 872 2.35 21.88 -10.49
N LEU A 873 2.57 23.16 -10.86
CA LEU A 873 3.45 24.09 -10.18
C LEU A 873 2.61 25.18 -9.51
N LEU A 874 2.77 25.38 -8.23
CA LEU A 874 1.95 26.30 -7.44
C LEU A 874 2.81 27.34 -6.73
N LEU A 875 2.31 28.57 -6.70
CA LEU A 875 2.69 29.60 -5.75
C LEU A 875 1.47 29.87 -4.86
N VAL A 876 1.64 29.76 -3.54
CA VAL A 876 0.52 29.88 -2.58
C VAL A 876 0.85 30.92 -1.53
N ARG A 877 -0.05 31.89 -1.33
CA ARG A 877 -0.04 32.80 -0.18
C ARG A 877 -0.92 32.21 0.91
N GLY A 878 -0.40 32.21 2.13
CA GLY A 878 -1.15 31.67 3.26
C GLY A 878 -0.64 32.17 4.59
N THR A 879 -1.26 31.68 5.66
CA THR A 879 -0.88 31.97 7.04
C THR A 879 -0.31 30.72 7.67
N LEU A 880 0.89 30.82 8.25
CA LEU A 880 1.53 29.73 8.96
C LEU A 880 0.79 29.45 10.26
N THR A 881 0.32 28.24 10.41
CA THR A 881 -0.38 27.75 11.60
C THR A 881 0.49 26.71 12.30
N HIS A 882 0.98 27.04 13.49
CA HIS A 882 1.62 26.07 14.36
C HIS A 882 0.54 25.27 15.07
N ARG A 883 0.71 23.96 15.06
CA ARG A 883 -0.13 23.02 15.81
C ARG A 883 0.72 22.43 16.94
N PRO A 884 0.54 22.94 18.18
CA PRO A 884 1.33 22.44 19.29
C PRO A 884 1.25 20.91 19.40
N PRO A 885 2.33 20.24 19.82
CA PRO A 885 3.57 20.88 20.29
C PRO A 885 4.61 21.19 19.22
N ARG A 886 4.58 20.54 18.03
CA ARG A 886 5.72 20.63 17.08
C ARG A 886 5.34 20.66 15.61
N ALA A 887 4.08 20.50 15.28
CA ALA A 887 3.64 20.48 13.90
C ALA A 887 3.26 21.87 13.41
N PHE A 888 3.34 22.08 12.09
CA PHE A 888 2.94 23.29 11.43
C PHE A 888 2.32 22.98 10.06
N SER A 889 1.47 23.89 9.59
CA SER A 889 0.90 23.84 8.24
C SER A 889 0.63 25.25 7.75
N VAL A 890 0.45 25.44 6.46
CA VAL A 890 0.08 26.73 5.87
C VAL A 890 -1.41 26.71 5.52
N THR A 891 -2.17 27.63 6.07
CA THR A 891 -3.57 27.87 5.66
C THR A 891 -3.57 28.75 4.40
N GLY A 892 -3.86 28.15 3.26
CA GLY A 892 -3.83 28.83 1.95
C GLY A 892 -4.99 29.78 1.76
N THR A 893 -4.69 30.99 1.31
CA THR A 893 -5.68 32.06 1.06
C THR A 893 -5.76 32.48 -0.41
N ALA A 894 -4.68 32.29 -1.16
CA ALA A 894 -4.59 32.51 -2.60
C ALA A 894 -3.60 31.54 -3.25
N ALA A 895 -3.88 31.13 -4.46
CA ALA A 895 -3.02 30.21 -5.24
C ALA A 895 -2.95 30.65 -6.68
N TRP A 896 -1.75 30.56 -7.25
CA TRP A 896 -1.46 30.87 -8.66
C TRP A 896 -0.74 29.72 -9.33
N ASP A 897 -0.93 29.58 -10.64
CA ASP A 897 -0.12 28.69 -11.45
C ASP A 897 1.29 29.29 -11.62
N LEU A 898 2.27 28.65 -11.03
CA LEU A 898 3.66 29.13 -11.08
C LEU A 898 4.24 29.03 -12.48
N ALA A 899 3.78 28.12 -13.33
CA ALA A 899 4.23 28.03 -14.72
C ALA A 899 3.79 29.30 -15.51
N GLU A 900 2.54 29.75 -15.34
CA GLU A 900 2.07 31.00 -15.93
C GLU A 900 2.91 32.20 -15.44
N LEU A 901 3.26 32.23 -14.16
CA LEU A 901 4.09 33.32 -13.60
C LEU A 901 5.52 33.31 -14.13
N ILE A 902 6.10 32.13 -14.35
CA ILE A 902 7.44 31.99 -14.99
C ILE A 902 7.41 32.50 -16.43
N ASP A 903 6.37 32.15 -17.18
CA ASP A 903 6.24 32.65 -18.57
C ASP A 903 5.97 34.16 -18.62
N LEU A 904 5.16 34.69 -17.72
CA LEU A 904 4.91 36.10 -17.57
C LEU A 904 6.18 36.87 -17.18
N HIS A 905 7.00 36.30 -16.30
CA HIS A 905 8.31 36.88 -15.96
C HIS A 905 9.25 36.94 -17.17
N ARG A 906 9.30 35.90 -18.01
CA ARG A 906 10.13 35.89 -19.24
C ARG A 906 9.72 36.95 -20.25
N THR A 907 8.42 37.25 -20.35
CA THR A 907 7.87 38.16 -21.36
C THR A 907 7.72 39.61 -20.86
N GLY A 908 7.35 39.81 -19.58
CA GLY A 908 7.00 41.09 -19.02
C GLY A 908 7.82 41.51 -17.78
N GLY A 909 8.76 40.68 -17.33
CA GLY A 909 9.61 40.93 -16.17
C GLY A 909 8.88 40.86 -14.83
N ALA A 910 9.58 41.23 -13.75
CA ALA A 910 9.07 41.16 -12.38
C ALA A 910 7.82 42.03 -12.15
N ALA A 911 7.70 43.19 -12.85
CA ALA A 911 6.55 44.09 -12.72
C ALA A 911 5.23 43.44 -13.17
N ALA A 912 5.27 42.68 -14.28
CA ALA A 912 4.08 41.96 -14.76
C ALA A 912 3.63 40.86 -13.80
N VAL A 913 4.58 40.17 -13.16
CA VAL A 913 4.27 39.16 -12.13
C VAL A 913 3.67 39.82 -10.90
N ALA A 914 4.24 40.94 -10.43
CA ALA A 914 3.69 41.69 -9.27
C ALA A 914 2.24 42.14 -9.50
N ASP A 915 1.91 42.65 -10.70
CA ASP A 915 0.55 43.04 -11.09
C ASP A 915 -0.40 41.82 -11.07
N ARG A 916 0.06 40.68 -11.56
CA ARG A 916 -0.74 39.42 -11.53
C ARG A 916 -1.02 38.89 -10.11
N LEU A 917 -0.08 39.08 -9.17
CA LEU A 917 -0.24 38.68 -7.76
C LEU A 917 -1.14 39.62 -6.94
N THR A 918 -1.37 40.83 -7.43
CA THR A 918 -2.26 41.83 -6.78
C THR A 918 -3.71 41.70 -7.27
N ARG A 919 -3.92 41.23 -8.46
CA ARG A 919 -5.25 40.90 -9.02
C ARG A 919 -5.73 39.52 -8.49
#